data_bb9da14e102338c828fceae99ff87e24
#
_entry.id   bb9da14e102338c828fceae99ff87e24
#
_cell.length_a   1.000
_cell.length_b   1.000
_cell.length_c   1.000
_cell.angle_alpha   90.00
_cell.angle_beta   90.00
_cell.angle_gamma   90.00
#
_symmetry.space_group_name_H-M   'P 1'
#
loop_
_entity.id
_entity.type
_entity.pdbx_description
1 polymer ?
#
loop_
_entity_poly.entity_id
_entity_poly.type
_entity_poly.pdbx_seq_one_letter_code
_entity_poly.pdbx_strand_id
1 'polypeptide(L)'
;MTPFWVLKTEKAPASAVLTEDTLILENRYIRRVIDRKTGLTVSLTDGDGTEAIARSIREGAVSVDGTGYILENPSEILIREGSLTEKKFEYIPKPYNTHPYPYPAPGKAAEITYLRDALEIRVLYEIFDNMPVLRKSLYVTNHSDHTVTINTAETEALCLNDTGKLQLYLETDYTGNNGSGFQWNTSLFRDEDIMSARFDMGPDYDLQAGGTFRGMQVYEMFCQSTCFEHRMNEVQNMYRRVAPWVCEAPLFLHLISDDSKELRDSADMLADIGYDMIIQSFGSGIDLENEDPAYIERVKNDYDYVHSKGLTIGGYTLAIIRDYRPMNHDCATNGDHNQISRCLCTKWSADYWNRVVSFLAKTGSDFIEIDGPYHFYTCTGNKPGQAEHLHKGLADSRYSQWLKSTVEVTAKMKELGIYINAPDWLYLSGTNKCGVGYEEIAFSQPRLTQILMNRIYNYMGTYHKIPSMGWSFLPVEEYHGGGAAAKFEPLTENLAEYDWVLAEAAASGVWPCVRGKRLYDSELCRQVVKYWTDVIRRHKKLLNSNTVHVYPPKPLKELQTAEDIDVILQENNTTRDKLFLMVCNQTERTITKQLLLPAFYTGLTTLERPHTAPKSGSFDDVTIPGFGSWPPVYPENMENLLEEAVPAEDSGVHMALFEHDLPEKRTEAVIDTNGNLLLTVTMPPMSYTYYVGYAAEDMPEDPIPVPEGKPFGCRLIREETLPETEIKNAVSDICQIPRFCVGVYVT
;
A
#
# COMPACT_ATOMS: atom_id res chain seq x y z
N MET A 1 -28.54 -11.44 -7.72
CA MET A 1 -27.25 -11.24 -7.03
C MET A 1 -26.35 -10.40 -7.90
N THR A 2 -25.80 -9.34 -7.37
CA THR A 2 -24.91 -8.43 -8.10
C THR A 2 -23.58 -9.14 -8.40
N PRO A 3 -23.05 -9.11 -9.65
CA PRO A 3 -21.80 -9.79 -9.97
C PRO A 3 -20.62 -9.18 -9.20
N PHE A 4 -19.59 -10.01 -8.97
CA PHE A 4 -18.40 -9.55 -8.25
C PHE A 4 -17.63 -8.50 -9.07
N TRP A 5 -17.54 -7.30 -8.55
CA TRP A 5 -17.09 -6.13 -9.30
C TRP A 5 -15.60 -6.15 -9.69
N VAL A 6 -14.79 -6.93 -8.97
CA VAL A 6 -13.35 -7.07 -9.25
C VAL A 6 -13.13 -7.86 -10.56
N LEU A 7 -13.97 -8.85 -10.85
CA LEU A 7 -13.82 -9.71 -12.02
C LEU A 7 -14.57 -9.23 -13.25
N LYS A 8 -15.76 -8.64 -13.09
CA LYS A 8 -16.61 -8.33 -14.22
C LYS A 8 -16.37 -6.92 -14.76
N THR A 9 -16.12 -6.86 -16.06
CA THR A 9 -15.97 -5.64 -16.86
C THR A 9 -17.30 -5.08 -17.35
N GLU A 10 -18.43 -5.56 -16.84
CA GLU A 10 -19.73 -5.01 -17.19
C GLU A 10 -19.80 -3.54 -16.76
N LYS A 11 -20.23 -2.69 -17.68
CA LYS A 11 -20.36 -1.26 -17.41
C LYS A 11 -21.41 -1.03 -16.33
N ALA A 12 -21.00 -0.40 -15.24
CA ALA A 12 -21.86 0.07 -14.15
C ALA A 12 -21.62 1.58 -13.97
N PRO A 13 -22.11 2.40 -14.91
CA PRO A 13 -21.90 3.85 -14.83
C PRO A 13 -22.57 4.42 -13.59
N ALA A 14 -21.91 5.39 -12.97
CA ALA A 14 -22.47 6.17 -11.90
C ALA A 14 -23.55 7.14 -12.39
N SER A 15 -24.56 7.35 -11.60
CA SER A 15 -25.58 8.36 -11.81
C SER A 15 -25.79 9.24 -10.59
N ALA A 16 -26.12 10.50 -10.81
CA ALA A 16 -26.55 11.45 -9.80
C ALA A 16 -27.83 12.09 -10.30
N VAL A 17 -28.94 11.91 -9.59
CA VAL A 17 -30.27 12.39 -10.00
C VAL A 17 -30.88 13.20 -8.87
N LEU A 18 -31.28 14.43 -9.17
CA LEU A 18 -32.01 15.29 -8.28
C LEU A 18 -33.50 15.28 -8.70
N THR A 19 -34.35 14.73 -7.82
CA THR A 19 -35.82 14.73 -7.98
C THR A 19 -36.44 15.89 -7.21
N GLU A 20 -37.76 15.95 -7.13
CA GLU A 20 -38.47 16.91 -6.31
C GLU A 20 -38.14 16.69 -4.82
N ASP A 21 -38.10 15.44 -4.36
CA ASP A 21 -37.95 15.07 -2.96
C ASP A 21 -36.57 14.59 -2.56
N THR A 22 -35.76 14.04 -3.49
CA THR A 22 -34.51 13.36 -3.15
C THR A 22 -33.38 13.66 -4.10
N LEU A 23 -32.14 13.56 -3.59
CA LEU A 23 -30.91 13.35 -4.35
C LEU A 23 -30.57 11.86 -4.29
N ILE A 24 -30.38 11.24 -5.45
CA ILE A 24 -29.98 9.83 -5.58
C ILE A 24 -28.61 9.75 -6.23
N LEU A 25 -27.68 9.11 -5.54
CA LEU A 25 -26.35 8.77 -6.04
C LEU A 25 -26.28 7.26 -6.12
N GLU A 26 -26.11 6.70 -7.33
CA GLU A 26 -26.12 5.26 -7.50
C GLU A 26 -25.28 4.76 -8.68
N ASN A 27 -24.84 3.53 -8.55
CA ASN A 27 -24.45 2.65 -9.62
C ASN A 27 -24.98 1.23 -9.32
N ARG A 28 -24.55 0.20 -10.05
CA ARG A 28 -25.02 -1.17 -9.84
C ARG A 28 -24.70 -1.74 -8.44
N TYR A 29 -23.73 -1.18 -7.74
CA TYR A 29 -23.12 -1.78 -6.54
C TYR A 29 -23.43 -1.05 -5.24
N ILE A 30 -23.77 0.24 -5.33
CA ILE A 30 -24.03 1.11 -4.19
C ILE A 30 -25.09 2.14 -4.56
N ARG A 31 -25.96 2.45 -3.60
CA ARG A 31 -26.97 3.48 -3.75
C ARG A 31 -27.13 4.27 -2.45
N ARG A 32 -26.98 5.60 -2.53
CA ARG A 32 -27.26 6.55 -1.43
C ARG A 32 -28.40 7.46 -1.82
N VAL A 33 -29.39 7.59 -0.94
CA VAL A 33 -30.55 8.48 -1.10
C VAL A 33 -30.53 9.53 -0.01
N ILE A 34 -30.57 10.79 -0.39
CA ILE A 34 -30.57 11.94 0.50
C ILE A 34 -31.90 12.67 0.33
N ASP A 35 -32.63 12.92 1.42
CA ASP A 35 -33.82 13.72 1.42
C ASP A 35 -33.47 15.18 1.10
N ARG A 36 -34.10 15.73 0.07
CA ARG A 36 -33.71 17.05 -0.46
C ARG A 36 -34.03 18.19 0.51
N LYS A 37 -35.05 18.04 1.32
CA LYS A 37 -35.49 19.09 2.24
C LYS A 37 -34.63 19.15 3.49
N THR A 38 -34.38 17.99 4.07
CA THR A 38 -33.54 17.88 5.29
C THR A 38 -32.06 17.81 5.00
N GLY A 39 -31.65 17.37 3.81
CA GLY A 39 -30.25 17.11 3.44
C GLY A 39 -29.72 15.84 4.08
N LEU A 40 -30.55 15.02 4.71
CA LEU A 40 -30.09 13.83 5.43
C LEU A 40 -30.16 12.58 4.57
N THR A 41 -29.17 11.70 4.73
CA THR A 41 -29.20 10.36 4.14
C THR A 41 -30.35 9.55 4.73
N VAL A 42 -31.25 9.09 3.88
CA VAL A 42 -32.44 8.30 4.28
C VAL A 42 -32.30 6.82 3.88
N SER A 43 -31.35 6.50 3.01
CA SER A 43 -31.02 5.11 2.63
C SER A 43 -29.61 5.05 2.08
N LEU A 44 -28.88 4.00 2.46
CA LEU A 44 -27.57 3.65 1.93
C LEU A 44 -27.53 2.12 1.75
N THR A 45 -27.60 1.63 0.53
CA THR A 45 -27.70 0.20 0.23
C THR A 45 -26.56 -0.29 -0.63
N ASP A 46 -26.23 -1.57 -0.46
CA ASP A 46 -25.41 -2.31 -1.42
C ASP A 46 -26.20 -2.62 -2.71
N GLY A 47 -25.53 -3.24 -3.68
CA GLY A 47 -26.13 -3.62 -4.96
C GLY A 47 -27.18 -4.74 -4.88
N ASP A 48 -27.27 -5.45 -3.78
CA ASP A 48 -28.29 -6.47 -3.51
C ASP A 48 -29.46 -5.92 -2.66
N GLY A 49 -29.40 -4.63 -2.27
CA GLY A 49 -30.45 -3.92 -1.54
C GLY A 49 -30.34 -4.07 -0.02
N THR A 50 -29.20 -4.47 0.52
CA THR A 50 -28.96 -4.52 1.98
C THR A 50 -28.83 -3.10 2.50
N GLU A 51 -29.72 -2.70 3.43
CA GLU A 51 -29.73 -1.36 4.02
C GLU A 51 -28.68 -1.23 5.12
N ALA A 52 -27.76 -0.26 4.98
CA ALA A 52 -26.70 0.00 5.93
C ALA A 52 -27.12 0.87 7.11
N ILE A 53 -28.09 1.77 6.93
CA ILE A 53 -28.48 2.69 7.98
C ILE A 53 -29.79 2.28 8.68
N ALA A 54 -29.82 2.41 10.00
CA ALA A 54 -31.02 2.15 10.82
C ALA A 54 -31.96 3.37 10.84
N ARG A 55 -31.39 4.57 10.82
CA ARG A 55 -32.12 5.85 10.83
C ARG A 55 -31.21 6.98 10.36
N SER A 56 -31.84 8.03 9.82
CA SER A 56 -31.15 9.27 9.52
C SER A 56 -30.74 9.98 10.81
N ILE A 57 -29.56 10.56 10.86
CA ILE A 57 -29.06 11.33 12.00
C ILE A 57 -28.60 12.73 11.59
N ARG A 58 -27.46 12.85 10.95
CA ARG A 58 -26.85 14.08 10.43
C ARG A 58 -25.88 13.77 9.29
N GLU A 59 -25.62 14.72 8.42
CA GLU A 59 -24.66 14.59 7.33
C GLU A 59 -23.25 15.03 7.73
N GLY A 60 -23.01 15.27 8.97
CA GLY A 60 -21.77 15.78 9.54
C GLY A 60 -22.04 16.95 10.48
N ALA A 61 -21.00 17.48 11.07
CA ALA A 61 -21.08 18.60 11.99
C ALA A 61 -19.79 19.41 12.01
N VAL A 62 -19.92 20.71 12.25
CA VAL A 62 -18.77 21.61 12.42
C VAL A 62 -19.03 22.49 13.64
N SER A 63 -17.99 22.71 14.46
CA SER A 63 -18.04 23.72 15.51
C SER A 63 -17.09 24.85 15.15
N VAL A 64 -17.57 26.08 15.15
CA VAL A 64 -16.83 27.30 14.81
C VAL A 64 -16.99 28.31 15.92
N ASP A 65 -15.89 28.83 16.48
CA ASP A 65 -15.86 29.76 17.61
C ASP A 65 -16.78 29.31 18.79
N GLY A 66 -16.79 27.98 19.05
CA GLY A 66 -17.61 27.37 20.08
C GLY A 66 -19.08 27.15 19.72
N THR A 67 -19.54 27.62 18.55
CA THR A 67 -20.90 27.39 18.06
C THR A 67 -20.94 26.13 17.20
N GLY A 68 -21.80 25.16 17.57
CA GLY A 68 -22.00 23.93 16.81
C GLY A 68 -23.02 24.07 15.69
N TYR A 69 -22.68 23.59 14.50
CA TYR A 69 -23.56 23.53 13.33
C TYR A 69 -23.72 22.07 12.89
N ILE A 70 -24.92 21.54 13.03
CA ILE A 70 -25.33 20.25 12.47
C ILE A 70 -25.71 20.49 11.00
N LEU A 71 -25.23 19.61 10.12
CA LEU A 71 -25.48 19.72 8.69
C LEU A 71 -26.82 19.08 8.34
N GLU A 72 -27.85 19.94 8.31
CA GLU A 72 -29.20 19.62 7.93
C GLU A 72 -29.86 20.86 7.27
N ASN A 73 -30.98 20.69 6.56
CA ASN A 73 -31.68 21.76 5.86
C ASN A 73 -30.75 22.57 4.93
N PRO A 74 -30.31 22.00 3.81
CA PRO A 74 -29.36 22.63 2.89
C PRO A 74 -29.96 23.89 2.23
N SER A 75 -29.08 24.82 1.89
CA SER A 75 -29.43 26.03 1.13
C SER A 75 -29.46 25.75 -0.38
N GLU A 76 -28.64 24.82 -0.86
CA GLU A 76 -28.57 24.46 -2.27
C GLU A 76 -28.06 23.02 -2.44
N ILE A 77 -28.51 22.36 -3.52
CA ILE A 77 -28.00 21.06 -3.98
C ILE A 77 -27.74 21.16 -5.47
N LEU A 78 -26.51 20.86 -5.88
CA LEU A 78 -26.06 20.88 -7.27
C LEU A 78 -25.52 19.53 -7.68
N ILE A 79 -25.87 19.08 -8.90
CA ILE A 79 -25.22 17.94 -9.54
C ILE A 79 -24.07 18.46 -10.41
N ARG A 80 -22.97 17.76 -10.40
CA ARG A 80 -21.78 18.04 -11.18
C ARG A 80 -21.47 16.89 -12.12
N GLU A 81 -21.07 17.20 -13.34
CA GLU A 81 -20.59 16.21 -14.30
C GLU A 81 -19.16 15.80 -13.95
N GLY A 82 -18.91 14.52 -13.93
CA GLY A 82 -17.61 13.93 -13.64
C GLY A 82 -17.31 13.80 -12.14
N SER A 83 -16.29 13.04 -11.83
CA SER A 83 -15.73 13.07 -10.48
C SER A 83 -15.13 14.44 -10.26
N LEU A 84 -15.55 15.04 -9.21
CA LEU A 84 -15.02 16.31 -8.89
C LEU A 84 -13.78 16.10 -8.20
N THR A 85 -13.14 16.88 -8.32
CA THR A 85 -12.98 18.00 -7.87
C THR A 85 -11.67 18.51 -7.53
N GLU A 86 -11.14 18.71 -6.60
CA GLU A 86 -9.81 19.18 -6.42
C GLU A 86 -8.84 18.19 -7.08
N LYS A 87 -8.57 18.38 -8.38
CA LYS A 87 -7.35 17.87 -8.98
C LYS A 87 -6.22 18.43 -8.13
N LYS A 88 -5.82 17.68 -7.12
CA LYS A 88 -4.66 18.05 -6.32
C LYS A 88 -3.43 18.18 -7.21
N PHE A 89 -3.37 17.40 -8.30
CA PHE A 89 -2.31 17.38 -9.31
C PHE A 89 -2.83 16.67 -10.57
N GLU A 90 -2.15 16.89 -11.70
CA GLU A 90 -2.36 16.10 -12.90
C GLU A 90 -1.50 14.84 -12.83
N TYR A 91 -2.14 13.66 -12.96
CA TYR A 91 -1.45 12.39 -12.92
C TYR A 91 -1.29 11.82 -14.34
N ILE A 92 -0.04 11.54 -14.70
CA ILE A 92 0.32 10.85 -15.94
C ILE A 92 0.99 9.53 -15.53
N PRO A 93 0.40 8.36 -15.87
CA PRO A 93 0.99 7.07 -15.53
C PRO A 93 2.40 6.92 -16.12
N LYS A 94 3.33 6.45 -15.30
CA LYS A 94 4.70 6.14 -15.73
C LYS A 94 4.72 4.83 -16.56
N PRO A 95 5.77 4.58 -17.38
CA PRO A 95 5.89 3.37 -18.19
C PRO A 95 5.85 2.06 -17.38
N TYR A 96 6.25 2.10 -16.12
CA TYR A 96 6.22 0.98 -15.19
C TYR A 96 4.91 0.84 -14.40
N ASN A 97 3.88 1.64 -14.70
CA ASN A 97 2.56 1.44 -14.12
C ASN A 97 1.90 0.17 -14.65
N THR A 98 1.47 -0.73 -13.75
CA THR A 98 0.88 -2.02 -14.10
C THR A 98 -0.61 -1.94 -14.44
N HIS A 99 -1.30 -0.92 -13.91
CA HIS A 99 -2.73 -0.69 -14.07
C HIS A 99 -3.00 0.81 -14.27
N PRO A 100 -2.83 1.35 -15.47
CA PRO A 100 -2.91 2.79 -15.73
C PRO A 100 -4.37 3.28 -15.76
N TYR A 101 -5.03 3.27 -14.61
CA TYR A 101 -6.37 3.84 -14.48
C TYR A 101 -6.35 5.37 -14.59
N PRO A 102 -7.44 5.98 -15.08
CA PRO A 102 -7.56 7.43 -15.16
C PRO A 102 -7.63 8.07 -13.76
N TYR A 103 -7.10 9.29 -13.63
CA TYR A 103 -7.24 10.10 -12.44
C TYR A 103 -7.71 11.53 -12.80
N PRO A 104 -8.71 12.09 -12.11
CA PRO A 104 -9.59 11.42 -11.12
C PRO A 104 -10.33 10.22 -11.71
N ALA A 105 -10.73 9.26 -10.84
CA ALA A 105 -11.55 8.15 -11.26
C ALA A 105 -12.88 8.65 -11.86
N PRO A 106 -13.34 8.13 -12.99
CA PRO A 106 -14.58 8.59 -13.61
C PRO A 106 -15.80 8.30 -12.73
N GLY A 107 -16.79 9.18 -12.80
CA GLY A 107 -17.99 9.07 -11.98
C GLY A 107 -18.89 10.28 -12.08
N LYS A 108 -19.74 10.47 -11.07
CA LYS A 108 -20.66 11.61 -10.90
C LYS A 108 -20.50 12.20 -9.51
N ALA A 109 -20.87 13.46 -9.36
CA ALA A 109 -20.81 14.11 -8.07
C ALA A 109 -22.05 14.98 -7.78
N ALA A 110 -22.27 15.22 -6.48
CA ALA A 110 -23.24 16.19 -6.00
C ALA A 110 -22.61 17.05 -4.88
N GLU A 111 -22.92 18.30 -4.89
CA GLU A 111 -22.51 19.26 -3.87
C GLU A 111 -23.73 19.76 -3.12
N ILE A 112 -23.68 19.69 -1.80
CA ILE A 112 -24.72 20.18 -0.90
C ILE A 112 -24.13 21.33 -0.11
N THR A 113 -24.76 22.51 -0.20
CA THR A 113 -24.30 23.73 0.44
C THR A 113 -25.20 24.11 1.60
N TYR A 114 -24.61 24.42 2.73
CA TYR A 114 -25.27 24.95 3.93
C TYR A 114 -24.70 26.32 4.22
N LEU A 115 -25.58 27.36 4.15
CA LEU A 115 -25.19 28.71 4.58
C LEU A 115 -25.58 28.88 6.06
N ARG A 116 -24.60 29.24 6.87
CA ARG A 116 -24.74 29.43 8.32
C ARG A 116 -23.99 30.70 8.72
N ASP A 117 -24.74 31.74 9.07
CA ASP A 117 -24.19 33.09 9.33
C ASP A 117 -23.27 33.53 8.18
N ALA A 118 -22.00 33.78 8.45
CA ALA A 118 -20.98 34.12 7.44
C ALA A 118 -20.18 32.92 6.97
N LEU A 119 -20.66 31.68 7.20
CA LEU A 119 -19.99 30.46 6.80
C LEU A 119 -20.73 29.80 5.63
N GLU A 120 -19.97 29.32 4.64
CA GLU A 120 -20.47 28.42 3.63
C GLU A 120 -19.84 27.04 3.89
N ILE A 121 -20.69 26.06 4.23
CA ILE A 121 -20.27 24.69 4.49
C ILE A 121 -20.73 23.85 3.31
N ARG A 122 -19.79 23.21 2.62
CA ARG A 122 -20.05 22.35 1.47
C ARG A 122 -19.72 20.91 1.77
N VAL A 123 -20.68 20.02 1.50
CA VAL A 123 -20.48 18.58 1.52
C VAL A 123 -20.52 18.10 0.08
N LEU A 124 -19.46 17.43 -0.32
CA LEU A 124 -19.29 16.91 -1.65
C LEU A 124 -19.36 15.40 -1.62
N TYR A 125 -20.25 14.85 -2.44
CA TYR A 125 -20.37 13.42 -2.68
C TYR A 125 -19.89 13.08 -4.07
N GLU A 126 -19.10 12.03 -4.18
CA GLU A 126 -18.66 11.46 -5.46
C GLU A 126 -18.96 9.98 -5.48
N ILE A 127 -19.60 9.51 -6.55
CA ILE A 127 -19.83 8.10 -6.81
C ILE A 127 -19.08 7.72 -8.07
N PHE A 128 -18.35 6.63 -8.02
CA PHE A 128 -17.44 6.24 -9.10
C PHE A 128 -18.04 5.18 -10.00
N ASP A 129 -17.64 5.21 -11.28
CA ASP A 129 -18.02 4.19 -12.26
C ASP A 129 -17.40 2.83 -11.91
N ASN A 130 -18.20 1.77 -12.07
CA ASN A 130 -17.76 0.38 -12.05
C ASN A 130 -17.11 -0.10 -10.72
N MET A 131 -17.40 0.55 -9.61
CA MET A 131 -16.96 0.11 -8.28
C MET A 131 -17.96 0.48 -7.18
N PRO A 132 -18.04 -0.30 -6.09
CA PRO A 132 -18.99 -0.07 -4.98
C PRO A 132 -18.51 1.04 -4.03
N VAL A 133 -18.01 2.16 -4.55
CA VAL A 133 -17.32 3.19 -3.75
C VAL A 133 -17.99 4.54 -3.91
N LEU A 134 -18.22 5.19 -2.78
CA LEU A 134 -18.62 6.58 -2.66
C LEU A 134 -17.57 7.32 -1.84
N ARG A 135 -17.29 8.59 -2.19
CA ARG A 135 -16.41 9.46 -1.42
C ARG A 135 -17.17 10.68 -0.96
N LYS A 136 -16.99 11.04 0.32
CA LYS A 136 -17.57 12.24 0.93
C LYS A 136 -16.46 13.16 1.40
N SER A 137 -16.61 14.46 1.18
CA SER A 137 -15.66 15.50 1.58
C SER A 137 -16.39 16.69 2.18
N LEU A 138 -15.76 17.38 3.12
CA LEU A 138 -16.29 18.53 3.82
C LEU A 138 -15.38 19.75 3.65
N TYR A 139 -15.98 20.90 3.32
CA TYR A 139 -15.28 22.17 3.22
C TYR A 139 -16.04 23.27 3.97
N VAL A 140 -15.32 24.19 4.61
CA VAL A 140 -15.89 25.36 5.27
C VAL A 140 -15.20 26.61 4.76
N THR A 141 -15.92 27.52 4.12
CA THR A 141 -15.41 28.80 3.67
C THR A 141 -15.88 29.92 4.60
N ASN A 142 -14.93 30.73 5.07
CA ASN A 142 -15.20 31.89 5.93
C ASN A 142 -15.44 33.15 5.10
N HIS A 143 -16.69 33.59 5.01
CA HIS A 143 -17.09 34.84 4.32
C HIS A 143 -17.12 36.05 5.25
N SER A 144 -16.76 35.91 6.52
CA SER A 144 -16.66 37.03 7.44
C SER A 144 -15.41 37.88 7.13
N ASP A 145 -15.32 39.04 7.76
CA ASP A 145 -14.15 39.96 7.66
C ASP A 145 -13.07 39.69 8.73
N HIS A 146 -13.22 38.64 9.52
CA HIS A 146 -12.30 38.27 10.59
C HIS A 146 -11.94 36.77 10.56
N THR A 147 -10.91 36.41 11.30
CA THR A 147 -10.52 35.02 11.49
C THR A 147 -11.50 34.31 12.41
N VAL A 148 -11.91 33.09 12.03
CA VAL A 148 -12.74 32.20 12.87
C VAL A 148 -11.93 30.94 13.18
N THR A 149 -12.25 30.26 14.29
CA THR A 149 -11.60 29.00 14.66
C THR A 149 -12.53 27.81 14.41
N ILE A 150 -12.10 26.90 13.56
CA ILE A 150 -12.78 25.61 13.37
C ILE A 150 -12.37 24.70 14.54
N ASN A 151 -13.22 24.54 15.54
CA ASN A 151 -12.90 23.76 16.74
C ASN A 151 -12.99 22.25 16.50
N THR A 152 -14.06 21.81 15.84
CA THR A 152 -14.28 20.41 15.45
C THR A 152 -14.86 20.30 14.07
N ALA A 153 -14.58 19.19 13.38
CA ALA A 153 -15.19 18.86 12.10
C ALA A 153 -15.40 17.35 12.00
N GLU A 154 -16.65 16.97 11.71
CA GLU A 154 -17.08 15.61 11.44
C GLU A 154 -17.57 15.55 9.99
N THR A 155 -16.91 14.74 9.17
CA THR A 155 -17.25 14.64 7.75
C THR A 155 -18.36 13.64 7.49
N GLU A 156 -18.44 12.55 8.26
CA GLU A 156 -19.47 11.53 8.11
C GLU A 156 -20.00 11.07 9.46
N ALA A 157 -21.30 10.77 9.51
CA ALA A 157 -21.96 10.11 10.62
C ALA A 157 -23.07 9.19 10.11
N LEU A 158 -22.94 7.88 10.38
CA LEU A 158 -23.89 6.84 9.97
C LEU A 158 -24.41 6.12 11.21
N CYS A 159 -25.74 6.11 11.41
CA CYS A 159 -26.38 5.22 12.37
C CYS A 159 -26.61 3.88 11.69
N LEU A 160 -25.81 2.88 12.05
CA LEU A 160 -25.73 1.62 11.33
C LEU A 160 -26.82 0.63 11.73
N ASN A 161 -27.25 -0.15 10.77
CA ASN A 161 -28.23 -1.21 10.95
C ASN A 161 -27.49 -2.52 11.31
N ASP A 162 -27.68 -2.98 12.53
CA ASP A 162 -27.10 -4.23 13.02
C ASP A 162 -27.87 -5.44 12.47
N THR A 163 -27.62 -5.77 11.21
CA THR A 163 -28.25 -6.92 10.55
C THR A 163 -27.36 -8.17 10.55
N GLY A 164 -26.10 -8.05 10.96
CA GLY A 164 -25.07 -9.09 10.80
C GLY A 164 -24.78 -9.47 9.33
N LYS A 165 -25.27 -8.69 8.37
CA LYS A 165 -25.09 -8.90 6.93
C LYS A 165 -24.34 -7.74 6.25
N LEU A 166 -24.21 -6.62 6.95
CA LEU A 166 -23.56 -5.44 6.42
C LEU A 166 -22.06 -5.71 6.24
N GLN A 167 -21.54 -5.39 5.06
CA GLN A 167 -20.12 -5.47 4.74
C GLN A 167 -19.62 -4.10 4.25
N LEU A 168 -19.74 -3.09 5.10
CA LEU A 168 -19.31 -1.73 4.83
C LEU A 168 -17.87 -1.51 5.28
N TYR A 169 -17.00 -1.07 4.37
CA TYR A 169 -15.65 -0.62 4.64
C TYR A 169 -15.59 0.90 4.60
N LEU A 170 -14.98 1.48 5.62
CA LEU A 170 -14.76 2.92 5.74
C LEU A 170 -13.27 3.22 5.84
N GLU A 171 -12.80 4.22 5.10
CA GLU A 171 -11.43 4.71 5.17
C GLU A 171 -11.39 6.23 4.95
N THR A 172 -10.38 6.90 5.54
CA THR A 172 -10.18 8.34 5.35
C THR A 172 -8.79 8.63 4.77
N ASP A 173 -8.63 9.79 4.14
CA ASP A 173 -7.32 10.28 3.71
C ASP A 173 -6.52 10.94 4.85
N TYR A 174 -7.12 11.05 6.04
CA TYR A 174 -6.45 11.48 7.27
C TYR A 174 -5.95 10.26 8.02
N THR A 175 -4.72 9.87 7.75
CA THR A 175 -4.06 8.75 8.42
C THR A 175 -2.99 9.29 9.33
N GLY A 176 -3.10 8.94 10.61
CA GLY A 176 -2.08 9.24 11.62
C GLY A 176 -1.40 7.96 12.06
N ASN A 177 -0.10 8.01 12.27
CA ASN A 177 0.67 6.94 12.88
C ASN A 177 1.17 7.43 14.25
N ASN A 178 1.03 6.65 15.32
CA ASN A 178 1.33 7.08 16.68
C ASN A 178 2.72 6.66 17.21
N GLY A 179 3.66 6.35 16.35
CA GLY A 179 5.05 6.10 16.74
C GLY A 179 5.38 4.69 17.22
N SER A 180 4.41 3.82 17.31
CA SER A 180 4.62 2.46 17.81
C SER A 180 4.68 1.41 16.71
N GLY A 181 4.86 1.82 15.45
CA GLY A 181 4.72 0.91 14.29
C GLY A 181 3.27 0.48 14.02
N PHE A 182 2.31 1.03 14.76
CA PHE A 182 0.89 0.77 14.60
C PHE A 182 0.22 1.89 13.84
N GLN A 183 -0.43 1.54 12.78
CA GLN A 183 -1.36 2.45 12.14
C GLN A 183 -2.71 2.31 12.83
N TRP A 184 -3.06 3.28 13.61
CA TRP A 184 -4.41 3.45 14.09
C TRP A 184 -5.14 4.35 13.11
N ASN A 185 -6.34 3.95 12.74
CA ASN A 185 -7.24 4.92 12.16
C ASN A 185 -7.70 5.86 13.29
N THR A 186 -7.08 7.04 13.33
CA THR A 186 -7.35 8.06 14.35
C THR A 186 -8.54 8.93 13.99
N SER A 187 -9.28 8.59 12.96
CA SER A 187 -10.34 9.41 12.39
C SER A 187 -11.70 8.72 12.32
N LEU A 188 -11.78 7.41 12.51
CA LEU A 188 -13.02 6.65 12.55
C LEU A 188 -13.35 6.21 13.98
N PHE A 189 -14.56 6.55 14.42
CA PHE A 189 -15.02 6.28 15.77
C PHE A 189 -16.37 5.57 15.72
N ARG A 190 -16.56 4.59 16.59
CA ARG A 190 -17.83 3.90 16.78
C ARG A 190 -18.35 4.19 18.18
N ASP A 191 -19.45 4.87 18.26
CA ASP A 191 -20.19 5.18 19.50
C ASP A 191 -21.55 4.46 19.44
N GLU A 192 -21.67 3.30 20.08
CA GLU A 192 -22.84 2.40 20.01
C GLU A 192 -23.15 2.00 18.54
N ASP A 193 -24.26 2.47 18.00
CA ASP A 193 -24.73 2.25 16.64
C ASP A 193 -24.27 3.32 15.63
N ILE A 194 -23.57 4.35 16.10
CA ILE A 194 -23.10 5.46 15.26
C ILE A 194 -21.64 5.27 14.89
N MET A 195 -21.38 5.21 13.59
CA MET A 195 -20.05 5.30 13.01
C MET A 195 -19.79 6.71 12.52
N SER A 196 -18.70 7.34 12.95
CA SER A 196 -18.37 8.71 12.55
C SER A 196 -16.93 8.86 12.06
N ALA A 197 -16.73 9.77 11.10
CA ALA A 197 -15.43 10.20 10.61
C ALA A 197 -15.17 11.64 11.05
N ARG A 198 -14.25 11.81 12.00
CA ARG A 198 -13.89 13.09 12.60
C ARG A 198 -12.42 13.11 13.02
N PHE A 199 -11.88 14.31 13.26
CA PHE A 199 -10.53 14.41 13.81
C PHE A 199 -10.51 13.92 15.26
N ASP A 200 -9.49 13.17 15.62
CA ASP A 200 -9.28 12.66 16.98
C ASP A 200 -8.90 13.77 17.97
N MET A 201 -8.29 14.84 17.43
CA MET A 201 -7.85 16.01 18.16
C MET A 201 -8.09 17.27 17.30
N GLY A 202 -8.79 18.22 17.83
CA GLY A 202 -9.09 19.50 17.18
C GLY A 202 -10.10 19.40 16.03
N PRO A 203 -9.88 20.14 14.92
CA PRO A 203 -8.64 20.74 14.47
C PRO A 203 -8.23 22.06 15.12
N ASP A 204 -9.10 22.75 15.85
CA ASP A 204 -8.87 24.10 16.42
C ASP A 204 -8.13 25.07 15.49
N TYR A 205 -8.43 24.97 14.21
CA TYR A 205 -7.73 25.63 13.12
C TYR A 205 -8.25 27.03 12.86
N ASP A 206 -7.34 28.02 12.84
CA ASP A 206 -7.68 29.41 12.55
C ASP A 206 -7.84 29.63 11.04
N LEU A 207 -9.08 29.81 10.63
CA LEU A 207 -9.48 30.04 9.26
C LEU A 207 -9.60 31.54 9.00
N GLN A 208 -8.70 32.08 8.19
CA GLN A 208 -8.66 33.49 7.83
C GLN A 208 -9.92 33.91 7.06
N ALA A 209 -10.23 35.22 7.07
CA ALA A 209 -11.26 35.82 6.21
C ALA A 209 -11.02 35.43 4.74
N GLY A 210 -12.05 34.93 4.06
CA GLY A 210 -12.00 34.43 2.69
C GLY A 210 -11.31 33.08 2.51
N GLY A 211 -10.77 32.46 3.59
CA GLY A 211 -10.12 31.15 3.54
C GLY A 211 -11.11 29.99 3.48
N THR A 212 -10.64 28.83 3.04
CA THR A 212 -11.42 27.59 3.03
C THR A 212 -10.69 26.52 3.84
N PHE A 213 -11.37 25.98 4.85
CA PHE A 213 -10.97 24.80 5.60
C PHE A 213 -11.33 23.55 4.79
N ARG A 214 -10.42 22.57 4.78
CA ARG A 214 -10.61 21.26 4.19
C ARG A 214 -10.75 20.21 5.28
N GLY A 215 -11.89 19.54 5.34
CA GLY A 215 -12.06 18.33 6.14
C GLY A 215 -11.35 17.12 5.53
N MET A 216 -11.41 15.99 6.21
CA MET A 216 -10.95 14.72 5.64
C MET A 216 -11.88 14.24 4.53
N GLN A 217 -11.36 13.43 3.64
CA GLN A 217 -12.16 12.67 2.67
C GLN A 217 -12.47 11.29 3.27
N VAL A 218 -13.72 10.86 3.17
CA VAL A 218 -14.20 9.56 3.64
C VAL A 218 -14.57 8.71 2.44
N TYR A 219 -14.00 7.53 2.35
CA TYR A 219 -14.32 6.53 1.35
C TYR A 219 -15.22 5.47 1.99
N GLU A 220 -16.34 5.21 1.35
CA GLU A 220 -17.34 4.23 1.75
C GLU A 220 -17.44 3.16 0.67
N MET A 221 -17.21 1.91 1.02
CA MET A 221 -17.23 0.82 0.06
C MET A 221 -18.03 -0.37 0.58
N PHE A 222 -19.00 -0.84 -0.19
CA PHE A 222 -19.65 -2.11 0.10
C PHE A 222 -18.82 -3.27 -0.44
N CYS A 223 -18.28 -4.09 0.45
CA CYS A 223 -17.64 -5.35 0.08
C CYS A 223 -18.70 -6.39 -0.28
N GLN A 224 -18.44 -7.17 -1.31
CA GLN A 224 -19.36 -8.20 -1.78
C GLN A 224 -19.08 -9.58 -1.17
N SER A 225 -18.05 -9.70 -0.35
CA SER A 225 -17.66 -10.94 0.32
C SER A 225 -17.57 -10.76 1.83
N THR A 226 -17.92 -11.80 2.58
CA THR A 226 -17.68 -11.91 4.02
C THR A 226 -16.30 -12.47 4.34
N CYS A 227 -15.61 -13.07 3.37
CA CYS A 227 -14.27 -13.62 3.53
C CYS A 227 -13.24 -12.48 3.56
N PHE A 228 -12.36 -12.48 4.57
CA PHE A 228 -11.34 -11.45 4.75
C PHE A 228 -10.43 -11.29 3.52
N GLU A 229 -9.93 -12.39 2.96
CA GLU A 229 -9.10 -12.40 1.75
C GLU A 229 -9.75 -11.63 0.59
N HIS A 230 -11.01 -11.92 0.32
CA HIS A 230 -11.72 -11.30 -0.79
C HIS A 230 -12.07 -9.84 -0.52
N ARG A 231 -12.42 -9.49 0.73
CA ARG A 231 -12.61 -8.09 1.13
C ARG A 231 -11.34 -7.26 0.94
N MET A 232 -10.19 -7.83 1.32
CA MET A 232 -8.91 -7.15 1.13
C MET A 232 -8.56 -6.97 -0.34
N ASN A 233 -8.83 -7.94 -1.19
CA ASN A 233 -8.68 -7.80 -2.64
C ASN A 233 -9.63 -6.73 -3.23
N GLU A 234 -10.85 -6.59 -2.70
CA GLU A 234 -11.75 -5.49 -3.08
C GLU A 234 -11.16 -4.12 -2.69
N VAL A 235 -10.63 -3.96 -1.48
CA VAL A 235 -9.95 -2.73 -1.02
C VAL A 235 -8.74 -2.41 -1.89
N GLN A 236 -7.91 -3.38 -2.22
CA GLN A 236 -6.76 -3.19 -3.11
C GLN A 236 -7.20 -2.74 -4.51
N ASN A 237 -8.30 -3.28 -5.03
CA ASN A 237 -8.87 -2.84 -6.31
C ASN A 237 -9.48 -1.43 -6.24
N MET A 238 -10.01 -1.02 -5.09
CA MET A 238 -10.38 0.39 -4.85
C MET A 238 -9.15 1.29 -4.96
N TYR A 239 -8.06 1.00 -4.25
CA TYR A 239 -6.82 1.79 -4.34
C TYR A 239 -6.31 1.93 -5.77
N ARG A 240 -6.26 0.83 -6.55
CA ARG A 240 -5.81 0.87 -7.95
C ARG A 240 -6.58 1.89 -8.77
N ARG A 241 -7.86 2.10 -8.49
CA ARG A 241 -8.74 2.98 -9.26
C ARG A 241 -8.79 4.41 -8.73
N VAL A 242 -8.82 4.62 -7.42
CA VAL A 242 -8.90 5.97 -6.84
C VAL A 242 -7.54 6.63 -6.65
N ALA A 243 -6.47 5.84 -6.58
CA ALA A 243 -5.09 6.29 -6.39
C ALA A 243 -4.12 5.55 -7.36
N PRO A 244 -4.28 5.71 -8.70
CA PRO A 244 -3.60 4.87 -9.70
C PRO A 244 -2.07 4.95 -9.67
N TRP A 245 -1.47 5.92 -9.00
CA TRP A 245 -0.02 5.99 -8.77
C TRP A 245 0.51 4.84 -7.90
N VAL A 246 -0.34 4.18 -7.10
CA VAL A 246 0.07 3.00 -6.32
C VAL A 246 0.33 1.77 -7.19
N CYS A 247 -0.09 1.79 -8.45
CA CYS A 247 0.18 0.73 -9.43
C CYS A 247 1.52 0.90 -10.15
N GLU A 248 2.28 1.94 -9.83
CA GLU A 248 3.63 2.13 -10.34
C GLU A 248 4.59 1.17 -9.65
N ALA A 249 5.22 0.30 -10.42
CA ALA A 249 6.04 -0.80 -9.93
C ALA A 249 7.41 -0.82 -10.65
N PRO A 250 8.27 0.19 -10.44
CA PRO A 250 9.62 0.19 -11.02
C PRO A 250 10.49 -0.89 -10.40
N LEU A 251 11.38 -1.48 -11.18
CA LEU A 251 12.54 -2.22 -10.68
C LEU A 251 13.65 -1.22 -10.38
N PHE A 252 14.22 -1.24 -9.19
CA PHE A 252 15.14 -0.20 -8.75
C PHE A 252 16.34 -0.72 -7.97
N LEU A 253 17.43 0.04 -8.02
CA LEU A 253 18.61 -0.11 -7.17
C LEU A 253 18.62 0.99 -6.12
N HIS A 254 18.76 0.64 -4.84
CA HIS A 254 19.13 1.56 -3.77
C HIS A 254 20.64 1.75 -3.76
N LEU A 255 21.10 2.76 -4.50
CA LEU A 255 22.53 3.08 -4.61
C LEU A 255 22.99 3.83 -3.35
N ILE A 256 24.04 3.32 -2.73
CA ILE A 256 24.67 3.92 -1.55
C ILE A 256 25.88 4.79 -1.90
N SER A 257 25.78 5.55 -2.96
CA SER A 257 26.84 6.47 -3.44
C SER A 257 26.25 7.70 -4.13
N ASP A 258 26.93 8.85 -4.00
CA ASP A 258 26.72 10.05 -4.81
C ASP A 258 27.95 10.38 -5.69
N ASP A 259 28.91 9.46 -5.77
CA ASP A 259 30.04 9.58 -6.71
C ASP A 259 29.54 9.44 -8.14
N SER A 260 29.88 10.42 -8.98
CA SER A 260 29.41 10.50 -10.38
C SER A 260 29.80 9.28 -11.21
N LYS A 261 30.99 8.69 -10.95
CA LYS A 261 31.44 7.49 -11.70
C LYS A 261 30.65 6.25 -11.29
N GLU A 262 30.51 6.00 -9.98
CA GLU A 262 29.74 4.87 -9.45
C GLU A 262 28.27 4.96 -9.89
N LEU A 263 27.68 6.15 -9.90
CA LEU A 263 26.31 6.38 -10.37
C LEU A 263 26.14 6.00 -11.85
N ARG A 264 27.07 6.46 -12.71
CA ARG A 264 27.02 6.18 -14.17
C ARG A 264 27.28 4.72 -14.47
N ASP A 265 28.23 4.07 -13.78
CA ASP A 265 28.48 2.64 -13.89
C ASP A 265 27.24 1.83 -13.49
N SER A 266 26.54 2.26 -12.42
CA SER A 266 25.27 1.65 -11.99
C SER A 266 24.18 1.84 -13.04
N ALA A 267 24.06 3.04 -13.64
CA ALA A 267 23.08 3.30 -14.70
C ALA A 267 23.30 2.42 -15.93
N ASP A 268 24.56 2.22 -16.36
CA ASP A 268 24.89 1.33 -17.47
C ASP A 268 24.51 -0.11 -17.16
N MET A 269 24.79 -0.58 -15.93
CA MET A 269 24.41 -1.90 -15.44
C MET A 269 22.89 -2.10 -15.42
N LEU A 270 22.13 -1.13 -14.90
CA LEU A 270 20.68 -1.20 -14.83
C LEU A 270 20.03 -1.24 -16.21
N ALA A 271 20.54 -0.42 -17.13
CA ALA A 271 20.07 -0.38 -18.51
C ALA A 271 20.31 -1.71 -19.25
N ASP A 272 21.46 -2.36 -19.01
CA ASP A 272 21.80 -3.65 -19.60
C ASP A 272 20.82 -4.77 -19.21
N ILE A 273 20.41 -4.80 -17.95
CA ILE A 273 19.49 -5.84 -17.45
C ILE A 273 18.01 -5.45 -17.52
N GLY A 274 17.70 -4.18 -17.79
CA GLY A 274 16.33 -3.69 -17.95
C GLY A 274 15.64 -3.27 -16.65
N TYR A 275 16.36 -2.75 -15.67
CA TYR A 275 15.77 -2.06 -14.52
C TYR A 275 15.21 -0.69 -14.94
N ASP A 276 14.45 -0.05 -14.03
CA ASP A 276 13.71 1.18 -14.33
C ASP A 276 14.27 2.40 -13.59
N MET A 277 14.88 2.24 -12.39
CA MET A 277 15.13 3.38 -11.50
C MET A 277 16.39 3.20 -10.63
N ILE A 278 17.06 4.34 -10.35
CA ILE A 278 18.08 4.45 -9.31
C ILE A 278 17.53 5.33 -8.18
N ILE A 279 17.69 4.86 -6.95
CA ILE A 279 17.39 5.62 -5.74
C ILE A 279 18.70 5.83 -4.99
N GLN A 280 19.18 7.09 -4.91
CA GLN A 280 20.30 7.43 -4.04
C GLN A 280 19.78 7.45 -2.60
N SER A 281 19.93 6.30 -1.93
CA SER A 281 19.32 5.98 -0.64
C SER A 281 20.11 6.54 0.55
N PHE A 282 19.64 6.23 1.75
CA PHE A 282 20.34 6.55 3.01
C PHE A 282 21.80 6.11 2.95
N GLY A 283 22.72 7.00 3.35
CA GLY A 283 24.15 6.75 3.32
C GLY A 283 24.84 7.00 1.97
N SER A 284 24.10 7.37 0.93
CA SER A 284 24.69 7.74 -0.37
C SER A 284 25.50 9.04 -0.32
N GLY A 285 25.11 9.98 0.53
CA GLY A 285 25.71 11.31 0.59
C GLY A 285 24.95 12.38 -0.20
N ILE A 286 23.90 12.01 -0.95
CA ILE A 286 23.05 12.98 -1.66
C ILE A 286 22.42 13.97 -0.67
N ASP A 287 22.46 15.26 -1.00
CA ASP A 287 21.90 16.35 -0.20
C ASP A 287 20.83 17.11 -0.99
N LEU A 288 19.55 16.75 -0.76
CA LEU A 288 18.39 17.34 -1.43
C LEU A 288 18.07 18.78 -0.94
N GLU A 289 18.73 19.25 0.12
CA GLU A 289 18.58 20.60 0.65
C GLU A 289 19.62 21.57 0.11
N ASN A 290 20.58 21.09 -0.68
CA ASN A 290 21.71 21.86 -1.15
C ASN A 290 21.27 22.91 -2.17
N GLU A 291 21.67 24.18 -1.92
CA GLU A 291 21.36 25.31 -2.79
C GLU A 291 22.58 25.80 -3.59
N ASP A 292 23.77 25.18 -3.41
CA ASP A 292 24.96 25.52 -4.17
C ASP A 292 24.75 25.23 -5.67
N PRO A 293 24.82 26.21 -6.54
CA PRO A 293 24.64 26.03 -7.97
C PRO A 293 25.58 25.01 -8.60
N ALA A 294 26.83 24.92 -8.13
CA ALA A 294 27.79 23.94 -8.64
C ALA A 294 27.43 22.50 -8.26
N TYR A 295 26.93 22.32 -7.04
CA TYR A 295 26.42 21.02 -6.60
C TYR A 295 25.18 20.59 -7.40
N ILE A 296 24.21 21.48 -7.54
CA ILE A 296 22.99 21.25 -8.32
C ILE A 296 23.31 20.91 -9.78
N GLU A 297 24.24 21.65 -10.40
CA GLU A 297 24.67 21.39 -11.79
C GLU A 297 25.36 20.02 -11.92
N ARG A 298 26.23 19.64 -10.98
CA ARG A 298 26.83 18.31 -10.94
C ARG A 298 25.77 17.23 -10.90
N VAL A 299 24.85 17.30 -9.94
CA VAL A 299 23.77 16.32 -9.78
C VAL A 299 22.89 16.26 -11.03
N LYS A 300 22.54 17.43 -11.59
CA LYS A 300 21.77 17.49 -12.83
C LYS A 300 22.47 16.77 -13.99
N ASN A 301 23.76 17.00 -14.17
CA ASN A 301 24.55 16.36 -15.23
C ASN A 301 24.60 14.83 -15.05
N ASP A 302 24.65 14.34 -13.81
CA ASP A 302 24.60 12.92 -13.50
C ASP A 302 23.19 12.34 -13.76
N TYR A 303 22.15 13.06 -13.39
CA TYR A 303 20.76 12.65 -13.63
C TYR A 303 20.43 12.67 -15.14
N ASP A 304 20.90 13.67 -15.88
CA ASP A 304 20.77 13.70 -17.35
C ASP A 304 21.45 12.47 -18.01
N TYR A 305 22.58 12.00 -17.45
CA TYR A 305 23.20 10.76 -17.92
C TYR A 305 22.30 9.55 -17.66
N VAL A 306 21.74 9.42 -16.47
CA VAL A 306 20.81 8.32 -16.10
C VAL A 306 19.57 8.35 -17.02
N HIS A 307 19.01 9.53 -17.27
CA HIS A 307 17.90 9.72 -18.22
C HIS A 307 18.28 9.31 -19.65
N SER A 308 19.51 9.57 -20.07
CA SER A 308 20.01 9.15 -21.41
C SER A 308 20.01 7.63 -21.61
N LYS A 309 19.97 6.86 -20.50
CA LYS A 309 19.84 5.39 -20.52
C LYS A 309 18.38 4.91 -20.46
N GLY A 310 17.43 5.83 -20.41
CA GLY A 310 15.99 5.50 -20.27
C GLY A 310 15.57 5.14 -18.85
N LEU A 311 16.39 5.47 -17.85
CA LEU A 311 16.14 5.22 -16.43
C LEU A 311 15.61 6.48 -15.74
N THR A 312 14.96 6.29 -14.60
CA THR A 312 14.56 7.36 -13.69
C THR A 312 15.46 7.39 -12.45
N ILE A 313 15.55 8.54 -11.78
CA ILE A 313 16.46 8.72 -10.64
C ILE A 313 15.92 9.73 -9.63
N GLY A 314 16.31 9.55 -8.36
CA GLY A 314 16.11 10.53 -7.32
C GLY A 314 16.83 10.14 -6.03
N GLY A 315 16.56 10.90 -4.98
CA GLY A 315 17.31 10.78 -3.74
C GLY A 315 16.45 10.60 -2.50
N TYR A 316 17.12 10.56 -1.37
CA TYR A 316 16.61 10.30 -0.05
C TYR A 316 16.69 11.53 0.85
N THR A 317 15.68 11.70 1.70
CA THR A 317 15.73 12.67 2.79
C THR A 317 15.17 12.10 4.09
N LEU A 318 15.85 12.44 5.20
CA LEU A 318 15.40 12.13 6.57
C LEU A 318 14.80 13.40 7.19
N ALA A 319 13.55 13.68 6.87
CA ALA A 319 12.91 14.96 7.17
C ALA A 319 12.69 15.21 8.67
N ILE A 320 12.46 14.17 9.46
CA ILE A 320 11.99 14.33 10.85
C ILE A 320 13.01 13.98 11.90
N ILE A 321 13.73 12.89 11.73
CA ILE A 321 14.74 12.46 12.69
C ILE A 321 16.08 12.94 12.17
N ARG A 322 16.35 14.20 12.27
CA ARG A 322 17.69 14.68 12.00
C ARG A 322 18.43 14.93 13.30
N ASP A 323 19.48 14.14 13.43
CA ASP A 323 20.54 14.32 14.40
C ASP A 323 20.13 14.33 15.88
N TYR A 324 20.74 13.43 16.59
CA TYR A 324 20.87 13.41 18.04
C TYR A 324 21.57 14.67 18.63
N ARG A 325 21.77 15.71 17.83
CA ARG A 325 22.28 16.99 18.29
C ARG A 325 21.18 17.73 19.05
N PRO A 326 21.51 18.52 20.08
CA PRO A 326 20.51 19.30 20.78
C PRO A 326 19.76 20.18 19.80
N MET A 327 18.53 19.79 19.48
CA MET A 327 17.65 20.52 18.60
C MET A 327 17.10 21.72 19.35
N ASN A 328 17.71 22.87 19.13
CA ASN A 328 17.34 24.04 19.84
C ASN A 328 16.02 24.68 19.41
N HIS A 329 15.38 24.24 18.29
CA HIS A 329 14.44 25.16 17.69
C HIS A 329 13.13 24.57 17.09
N ASP A 330 12.97 23.25 16.84
CA ASP A 330 11.85 22.77 16.03
C ASP A 330 11.25 21.46 16.54
N CYS A 331 11.02 21.33 17.84
CA CYS A 331 10.61 20.06 18.43
C CYS A 331 9.11 19.90 18.53
N ALA A 332 8.55 18.90 17.85
CA ALA A 332 7.35 18.25 18.32
C ALA A 332 7.70 17.39 19.53
N THR A 333 6.96 17.49 20.60
CA THR A 333 7.13 16.59 21.74
C THR A 333 5.98 15.61 21.78
N ASN A 334 6.27 14.35 21.48
CA ASN A 334 5.39 13.28 21.91
C ASN A 334 5.62 13.11 23.43
N GLY A 335 4.59 13.29 24.23
CA GLY A 335 4.71 13.41 25.70
C GLY A 335 5.27 12.21 26.44
N ASP A 336 5.38 11.02 25.81
CA ASP A 336 5.71 9.77 26.49
C ASP A 336 7.03 9.12 26.05
N HIS A 337 7.68 9.58 25.02
CA HIS A 337 8.93 8.99 24.55
C HIS A 337 9.98 10.07 24.30
N ASN A 338 11.17 9.88 24.80
CA ASN A 338 12.34 10.75 24.63
C ASN A 338 12.78 10.96 23.16
N GLN A 339 11.90 10.73 22.21
CA GLN A 339 12.15 10.99 20.80
C GLN A 339 11.78 12.42 20.46
N ILE A 340 12.80 13.20 20.17
CA ILE A 340 12.66 14.58 19.73
C ILE A 340 12.50 14.53 18.21
N SER A 341 11.29 14.80 17.74
CA SER A 341 10.98 14.93 16.31
C SER A 341 10.74 16.37 15.94
N ARG A 342 11.11 16.78 14.73
CA ARG A 342 10.83 18.11 14.23
C ARG A 342 9.35 18.29 13.91
N CYS A 343 8.80 19.45 14.26
CA CYS A 343 7.45 19.80 13.84
C CYS A 343 7.44 20.12 12.34
N LEU A 344 6.60 19.44 11.57
CA LEU A 344 6.46 19.67 10.13
C LEU A 344 5.71 20.97 9.78
N CYS A 345 5.10 21.61 10.75
CA CYS A 345 4.36 22.86 10.57
C CYS A 345 5.07 24.02 11.28
N THR A 346 6.32 24.28 10.86
CA THR A 346 7.13 25.43 11.27
C THR A 346 7.61 26.19 10.05
N LYS A 347 8.04 27.44 10.26
CA LYS A 347 8.69 28.23 9.21
C LYS A 347 9.93 27.52 8.67
N TRP A 348 10.72 26.90 9.54
CA TRP A 348 11.86 26.09 9.12
C TRP A 348 11.44 24.93 8.19
N SER A 349 10.39 24.20 8.55
CA SER A 349 9.91 23.07 7.76
C SER A 349 9.36 23.53 6.39
N ALA A 350 8.70 24.68 6.35
CA ALA A 350 8.25 25.27 5.09
C ALA A 350 9.44 25.64 4.18
N ASP A 351 10.49 26.25 4.75
CA ASP A 351 11.72 26.57 4.01
C ASP A 351 12.45 25.30 3.56
N TYR A 352 12.51 24.28 4.41
CA TYR A 352 13.08 22.98 4.10
C TYR A 352 12.40 22.35 2.87
N TRP A 353 11.08 22.21 2.90
CA TRP A 353 10.35 21.60 1.78
C TRP A 353 10.43 22.45 0.50
N ASN A 354 10.48 23.76 0.61
CA ASN A 354 10.70 24.63 -0.54
C ASN A 354 12.07 24.38 -1.19
N ARG A 355 13.14 24.20 -0.39
CA ARG A 355 14.47 23.83 -0.92
C ARG A 355 14.44 22.45 -1.58
N VAL A 356 13.88 21.45 -0.91
CA VAL A 356 13.77 20.09 -1.48
C VAL A 356 12.99 20.10 -2.80
N VAL A 357 11.81 20.68 -2.85
CA VAL A 357 11.01 20.77 -4.10
C VAL A 357 11.77 21.55 -5.19
N SER A 358 12.47 22.64 -4.82
CA SER A 358 13.31 23.39 -5.76
C SER A 358 14.47 22.55 -6.30
N PHE A 359 15.12 21.76 -5.45
CA PHE A 359 16.19 20.84 -5.85
C PHE A 359 15.67 19.79 -6.84
N LEU A 360 14.56 19.11 -6.51
CA LEU A 360 13.95 18.12 -7.40
C LEU A 360 13.64 18.71 -8.78
N ALA A 361 13.06 19.90 -8.83
CA ALA A 361 12.75 20.60 -10.08
C ALA A 361 14.00 20.97 -10.88
N LYS A 362 15.06 21.46 -10.21
CA LYS A 362 16.30 21.93 -10.88
C LYS A 362 17.16 20.78 -11.40
N THR A 363 17.18 19.65 -10.69
CA THR A 363 17.98 18.48 -11.07
C THR A 363 17.26 17.56 -12.05
N GLY A 364 15.93 17.74 -12.23
CA GLY A 364 15.12 16.83 -13.03
C GLY A 364 14.86 15.48 -12.33
N SER A 365 14.83 15.47 -10.99
CA SER A 365 14.54 14.26 -10.22
C SER A 365 13.17 13.69 -10.58
N ASP A 366 13.05 12.35 -10.63
CA ASP A 366 11.80 11.61 -10.82
C ASP A 366 11.26 11.01 -9.53
N PHE A 367 12.07 10.96 -8.49
CA PHE A 367 11.84 10.20 -7.29
C PHE A 367 12.27 10.95 -6.04
N ILE A 368 11.57 10.70 -4.93
CA ILE A 368 12.01 11.03 -3.59
C ILE A 368 11.67 9.91 -2.60
N GLU A 369 12.63 9.57 -1.76
CA GLU A 369 12.41 8.77 -0.57
C GLU A 369 12.39 9.69 0.66
N ILE A 370 11.25 9.69 1.36
CA ILE A 370 11.04 10.48 2.56
C ILE A 370 11.03 9.51 3.74
N ASP A 371 12.07 9.53 4.55
CA ASP A 371 12.17 8.74 5.77
C ASP A 371 11.63 9.55 6.96
N GLY A 372 10.41 9.24 7.33
CA GLY A 372 9.63 10.09 8.25
C GLY A 372 8.96 11.29 7.53
N PRO A 373 7.88 11.79 8.07
CA PRO A 373 7.31 11.54 9.40
C PRO A 373 6.66 10.17 9.50
N TYR A 374 7.04 9.44 10.51
CA TYR A 374 6.34 8.18 10.82
C TYR A 374 4.98 8.43 11.46
N HIS A 375 4.69 9.66 11.88
CA HIS A 375 3.47 10.04 12.57
C HIS A 375 3.22 11.53 12.48
N PHE A 376 1.96 11.90 12.61
CA PHE A 376 1.61 13.26 12.97
C PHE A 376 1.88 13.44 14.48
N TYR A 377 3.08 13.85 14.85
CA TYR A 377 3.39 14.14 16.23
C TYR A 377 2.57 15.32 16.72
N THR A 378 2.11 15.23 17.97
CA THR A 378 1.54 16.38 18.64
C THR A 378 2.65 17.36 19.01
N CYS A 379 2.42 18.65 18.75
CA CYS A 379 3.34 19.72 19.07
C CYS A 379 2.66 20.80 19.91
N THR A 380 3.31 21.21 20.98
CA THR A 380 2.75 22.23 21.91
C THR A 380 2.87 23.67 21.38
N GLY A 381 3.40 23.86 20.16
CA GLY A 381 3.57 25.18 19.56
C GLY A 381 4.84 25.89 20.05
N ASN A 382 4.85 27.21 19.90
CA ASN A 382 6.00 28.06 20.16
C ASN A 382 6.49 27.93 21.61
N LYS A 383 7.79 27.65 21.75
CA LYS A 383 8.52 27.75 23.01
C LYS A 383 9.68 28.74 22.85
N PRO A 384 10.15 29.38 23.93
CA PRO A 384 11.29 30.29 23.85
C PRO A 384 12.51 29.63 23.17
N GLY A 385 13.06 30.28 22.16
CA GLY A 385 14.23 29.80 21.41
C GLY A 385 13.94 28.76 20.32
N GLN A 386 12.69 28.44 20.05
CA GLN A 386 12.29 27.57 18.93
C GLN A 386 11.99 28.39 17.66
N ALA A 387 11.96 27.71 16.50
CA ALA A 387 11.49 28.31 15.28
C ALA A 387 9.99 28.66 15.37
N GLU A 388 9.55 29.62 14.58
CA GLU A 388 8.15 30.01 14.51
C GLU A 388 7.28 28.86 14.01
N HIS A 389 6.32 28.44 14.82
CA HIS A 389 5.33 27.45 14.46
C HIS A 389 4.18 28.10 13.69
N LEU A 390 3.67 27.39 12.68
CA LEU A 390 2.54 27.82 11.86
C LEU A 390 1.21 27.21 12.37
N HIS A 391 1.20 26.80 13.63
CA HIS A 391 0.03 26.34 14.38
C HIS A 391 0.09 26.90 15.82
N LYS A 392 -1.07 26.92 16.50
CA LYS A 392 -1.19 27.57 17.81
C LYS A 392 -0.64 26.73 18.96
N GLY A 393 -0.89 25.40 18.92
CA GLY A 393 -0.54 24.54 20.03
C GLY A 393 -0.89 23.08 19.77
N LEU A 394 -1.19 22.36 20.87
CA LEU A 394 -1.39 20.91 20.82
C LEU A 394 -2.61 20.53 19.96
N ALA A 395 -3.72 21.23 20.13
CA ALA A 395 -5.00 20.85 19.53
C ALA A 395 -5.03 20.95 18.00
N ASP A 396 -4.39 21.99 17.43
CA ASP A 396 -4.34 22.17 15.98
C ASP A 396 -3.10 21.57 15.31
N SER A 397 -2.17 21.01 16.08
CA SER A 397 -0.85 20.60 15.56
C SER A 397 -0.93 19.44 14.56
N ARG A 398 -1.75 18.41 14.82
CA ARG A 398 -1.86 17.26 13.92
C ARG A 398 -2.50 17.64 12.59
N TYR A 399 -3.62 18.35 12.64
CA TYR A 399 -4.30 18.82 11.44
C TYR A 399 -3.39 19.72 10.59
N SER A 400 -2.75 20.70 11.21
CA SER A 400 -1.87 21.64 10.52
C SER A 400 -0.66 20.95 9.89
N GLN A 401 -0.05 19.99 10.58
CA GLN A 401 1.08 19.21 10.03
C GLN A 401 0.63 18.33 8.86
N TRP A 402 -0.52 17.64 9.00
CA TRP A 402 -1.08 16.85 7.91
C TRP A 402 -1.38 17.71 6.68
N LEU A 403 -2.09 18.82 6.85
CA LEU A 403 -2.48 19.68 5.73
C LEU A 403 -1.26 20.27 5.05
N LYS A 404 -0.37 20.91 5.79
CA LYS A 404 0.75 21.69 5.23
C LYS A 404 1.87 20.79 4.71
N SER A 405 2.34 19.86 5.50
CA SER A 405 3.54 19.10 5.16
C SER A 405 3.23 17.87 4.33
N THR A 406 2.11 17.20 4.59
CA THR A 406 1.78 15.95 3.91
C THR A 406 0.95 16.21 2.65
N VAL A 407 -0.19 16.87 2.77
CA VAL A 407 -1.09 17.03 1.62
C VAL A 407 -0.54 18.03 0.62
N GLU A 408 -0.17 19.25 1.06
CA GLU A 408 0.28 20.31 0.16
C GLU A 408 1.65 20.01 -0.47
N VAL A 409 2.61 19.50 0.31
CA VAL A 409 3.95 19.15 -0.20
C VAL A 409 3.87 17.98 -1.16
N THR A 410 3.09 16.95 -0.82
CA THR A 410 2.87 15.81 -1.71
C THR A 410 2.25 16.25 -3.04
N ALA A 411 1.26 17.14 -3.02
CA ALA A 411 0.68 17.69 -4.25
C ALA A 411 1.71 18.41 -5.12
N LYS A 412 2.55 19.28 -4.54
CA LYS A 412 3.63 19.98 -5.27
C LYS A 412 4.63 19.01 -5.91
N MET A 413 5.00 17.93 -5.20
CA MET A 413 5.89 16.91 -5.75
C MET A 413 5.21 16.13 -6.89
N LYS A 414 3.91 15.80 -6.75
CA LYS A 414 3.14 15.13 -7.80
C LYS A 414 2.96 16.02 -9.05
N GLU A 415 2.83 17.34 -8.90
CA GLU A 415 2.80 18.28 -10.02
C GLU A 415 4.11 18.25 -10.82
N LEU A 416 5.24 17.95 -10.18
CA LEU A 416 6.53 17.69 -10.83
C LEU A 416 6.63 16.27 -11.42
N GLY A 417 5.63 15.42 -11.25
CA GLY A 417 5.65 14.03 -11.68
C GLY A 417 6.51 13.09 -10.82
N ILE A 418 6.80 13.49 -9.58
CA ILE A 418 7.67 12.73 -8.67
C ILE A 418 6.98 11.45 -8.19
N TYR A 419 7.70 10.33 -8.22
CA TYR A 419 7.38 9.12 -7.51
C TYR A 419 7.78 9.28 -6.04
N ILE A 420 6.83 9.09 -5.11
CA ILE A 420 7.06 9.36 -3.69
C ILE A 420 7.02 8.05 -2.91
N ASN A 421 8.16 7.70 -2.32
CA ASN A 421 8.27 6.67 -1.32
C ASN A 421 8.26 7.32 0.07
N ALA A 422 7.27 6.99 0.89
CA ALA A 422 7.17 7.46 2.25
C ALA A 422 6.72 6.31 3.16
N PRO A 423 7.20 6.20 4.39
CA PRO A 423 6.87 5.10 5.28
C PRO A 423 5.40 5.11 5.70
N ASP A 424 4.77 6.27 5.68
CA ASP A 424 3.38 6.43 6.08
C ASP A 424 2.40 6.15 4.93
N TRP A 425 1.19 5.78 5.33
CA TRP A 425 0.13 5.25 4.46
C TRP A 425 -0.69 6.35 3.79
N LEU A 426 0.01 7.28 3.13
CA LEU A 426 -0.59 8.47 2.54
C LEU A 426 -0.99 8.26 1.08
N TYR A 427 -1.36 7.05 0.69
CA TYR A 427 -1.68 6.68 -0.69
C TYR A 427 -2.81 7.51 -1.28
N LEU A 428 -3.87 7.73 -0.51
CA LEU A 428 -5.00 8.56 -0.95
C LEU A 428 -4.63 10.05 -1.12
N SER A 429 -3.47 10.46 -0.58
CA SER A 429 -2.91 11.80 -0.73
C SER A 429 -1.82 11.91 -1.81
N GLY A 430 -1.32 10.78 -2.36
CA GLY A 430 -0.39 10.80 -3.50
C GLY A 430 0.89 10.00 -3.34
N THR A 431 1.16 9.34 -2.20
CA THR A 431 2.35 8.50 -2.07
C THR A 431 2.21 7.19 -2.85
N ASN A 432 3.30 6.72 -3.43
CA ASN A 432 3.32 5.52 -4.26
C ASN A 432 3.63 4.26 -3.46
N LYS A 433 4.54 4.36 -2.50
CA LYS A 433 5.16 3.22 -1.83
C LYS A 433 5.30 3.48 -0.33
N CYS A 434 5.23 2.41 0.45
CA CYS A 434 5.51 2.40 1.88
C CYS A 434 6.28 1.13 2.26
N GLY A 435 6.39 0.86 3.56
CA GLY A 435 7.14 -0.26 4.11
C GLY A 435 6.50 -1.65 4.00
N VAL A 436 5.53 -1.91 3.12
CA VAL A 436 4.99 -3.27 2.92
C VAL A 436 6.12 -4.20 2.45
N GLY A 437 6.33 -5.31 3.16
CA GLY A 437 7.43 -6.23 2.91
C GLY A 437 8.80 -5.76 3.44
N TYR A 438 8.87 -4.58 4.03
CA TYR A 438 10.07 -4.03 4.62
C TYR A 438 10.13 -4.33 6.12
N GLU A 439 11.26 -4.91 6.52
CA GLU A 439 11.55 -5.13 7.94
C GLU A 439 13.05 -4.98 8.18
N GLU A 440 13.42 -3.93 8.90
CA GLU A 440 14.80 -3.51 9.06
C GLU A 440 15.69 -4.55 9.76
N ILE A 441 15.12 -5.27 10.71
CA ILE A 441 15.86 -6.28 11.48
C ILE A 441 16.29 -7.48 10.63
N ALA A 442 15.62 -7.74 9.52
CA ALA A 442 16.00 -8.80 8.61
C ALA A 442 17.43 -8.61 8.06
N PHE A 443 17.90 -7.37 7.95
CA PHE A 443 19.19 -7.02 7.31
C PHE A 443 20.41 -7.52 8.07
N SER A 444 20.29 -7.78 9.36
CA SER A 444 21.36 -8.32 10.22
C SER A 444 21.29 -9.84 10.39
N GLN A 445 20.29 -10.49 9.83
CA GLN A 445 20.12 -11.94 9.95
C GLN A 445 20.94 -12.71 8.90
N PRO A 446 21.28 -13.99 9.14
CA PRO A 446 21.84 -14.84 8.10
C PRO A 446 20.95 -14.91 6.86
N ARG A 447 21.53 -15.00 5.66
CA ARG A 447 20.80 -14.98 4.37
C ARG A 447 19.60 -15.92 4.32
N LEU A 448 19.73 -17.17 4.78
CA LEU A 448 18.58 -18.10 4.79
C LEU A 448 17.44 -17.66 5.72
N THR A 449 17.78 -17.00 6.83
CA THR A 449 16.78 -16.40 7.72
C THR A 449 16.11 -15.19 7.04
N GLN A 450 16.90 -14.34 6.38
CA GLN A 450 16.34 -13.21 5.61
C GLN A 450 15.36 -13.67 4.53
N ILE A 451 15.70 -14.73 3.77
CA ILE A 451 14.84 -15.34 2.76
C ILE A 451 13.48 -15.71 3.37
N LEU A 452 13.45 -16.45 4.47
CA LEU A 452 12.21 -16.85 5.12
C LEU A 452 11.44 -15.64 5.69
N MET A 453 12.14 -14.70 6.32
CA MET A 453 11.52 -13.50 6.88
C MET A 453 10.88 -12.63 5.78
N ASN A 454 11.58 -12.39 4.68
CA ASN A 454 11.04 -11.63 3.56
C ASN A 454 9.75 -12.27 3.01
N ARG A 455 9.72 -13.61 2.87
CA ARG A 455 8.49 -14.32 2.47
C ARG A 455 7.35 -14.11 3.46
N ILE A 456 7.62 -14.22 4.77
CA ILE A 456 6.62 -13.97 5.82
C ILE A 456 6.06 -12.55 5.71
N TYR A 457 6.93 -11.54 5.63
CA TYR A 457 6.51 -10.14 5.57
C TYR A 457 5.78 -9.80 4.27
N ASN A 458 6.25 -10.32 3.13
CA ASN A 458 5.56 -10.15 1.85
C ASN A 458 4.19 -10.83 1.86
N TYR A 459 4.11 -12.06 2.38
CA TYR A 459 2.87 -12.81 2.52
C TYR A 459 1.85 -12.06 3.39
N MET A 460 2.28 -11.57 4.55
CA MET A 460 1.41 -10.81 5.46
C MET A 460 1.04 -9.42 4.90
N GLY A 461 2.00 -8.71 4.34
CA GLY A 461 1.79 -7.35 3.83
C GLY A 461 0.84 -7.30 2.64
N THR A 462 0.88 -8.28 1.76
CA THR A 462 0.05 -8.35 0.56
C THR A 462 -1.40 -8.77 0.83
N TYR A 463 -1.76 -9.19 2.05
CA TYR A 463 -3.16 -9.25 2.46
C TYR A 463 -3.82 -7.87 2.44
N HIS A 464 -3.11 -6.86 2.92
CA HIS A 464 -3.70 -5.55 3.19
C HIS A 464 -3.47 -4.55 2.07
N LYS A 465 -2.37 -4.68 1.32
CA LYS A 465 -1.94 -3.69 0.33
C LYS A 465 -1.50 -4.35 -0.97
N ILE A 466 -1.61 -3.57 -2.03
CA ILE A 466 -1.15 -3.97 -3.36
C ILE A 466 0.35 -4.26 -3.31
N PRO A 467 0.85 -5.33 -3.96
CA PRO A 467 2.27 -5.64 -3.96
C PRO A 467 3.18 -4.47 -4.38
N SER A 468 2.79 -3.69 -5.39
CA SER A 468 3.55 -2.51 -5.84
C SER A 468 3.72 -1.40 -4.82
N MET A 469 2.91 -1.38 -3.76
CA MET A 469 3.07 -0.44 -2.64
C MET A 469 4.23 -0.80 -1.70
N GLY A 470 4.80 -1.98 -1.85
CA GLY A 470 5.84 -2.52 -0.98
C GLY A 470 7.20 -2.69 -1.65
N TRP A 471 8.16 -3.12 -0.90
CA TRP A 471 9.49 -3.55 -1.33
C TRP A 471 10.04 -4.65 -0.42
N SER A 472 10.79 -5.58 -1.02
CA SER A 472 11.48 -6.65 -0.32
C SER A 472 12.95 -6.29 -0.20
N PHE A 473 13.44 -6.07 1.01
CA PHE A 473 14.79 -5.55 1.20
C PHE A 473 15.86 -6.63 0.97
N LEU A 474 16.95 -6.24 0.29
CA LEU A 474 18.05 -7.11 -0.05
C LEU A 474 19.38 -6.37 0.14
N PRO A 475 20.12 -6.59 1.26
CA PRO A 475 21.38 -5.92 1.53
C PRO A 475 22.51 -6.61 0.77
N VAL A 476 22.90 -6.08 -0.38
CA VAL A 476 24.07 -6.55 -1.12
C VAL A 476 25.32 -6.30 -0.31
N GLU A 477 25.48 -5.11 0.24
CA GLU A 477 26.53 -4.74 1.17
C GLU A 477 26.03 -4.79 2.61
N GLU A 478 26.94 -4.86 3.57
CA GLU A 478 26.57 -4.90 4.99
C GLU A 478 25.81 -3.63 5.41
N TYR A 479 24.68 -3.86 6.09
CA TYR A 479 23.81 -2.81 6.63
C TYR A 479 23.32 -3.27 8.00
N HIS A 480 23.29 -2.43 9.00
CA HIS A 480 22.88 -2.78 10.38
C HIS A 480 23.62 -3.97 11.05
N GLY A 481 24.81 -4.32 10.59
CA GLY A 481 25.59 -5.40 11.17
C GLY A 481 25.30 -6.79 10.58
N GLY A 482 25.55 -7.85 11.35
CA GLY A 482 25.38 -9.26 10.91
C GLY A 482 26.56 -9.83 10.12
N GLY A 483 27.52 -9.02 9.69
CA GLY A 483 28.78 -9.43 9.07
C GLY A 483 28.60 -10.17 7.73
N ALA A 484 29.50 -11.09 7.42
CA ALA A 484 29.54 -11.82 6.16
C ALA A 484 28.32 -12.74 5.95
N ALA A 485 27.65 -13.18 7.01
CA ALA A 485 26.49 -14.05 6.91
C ALA A 485 25.21 -13.30 6.46
N ALA A 486 25.13 -11.99 6.74
CA ALA A 486 23.96 -11.17 6.45
C ALA A 486 23.98 -10.53 5.07
N LYS A 487 25.15 -10.14 4.55
CA LYS A 487 25.26 -9.52 3.22
C LYS A 487 25.31 -10.55 2.11
N PHE A 488 24.84 -10.16 0.91
CA PHE A 488 24.86 -11.03 -0.26
C PHE A 488 26.17 -10.95 -1.06
N GLU A 489 27.02 -9.93 -0.84
CA GLU A 489 28.37 -9.89 -1.42
C GLU A 489 29.32 -10.93 -0.77
N PRO A 490 30.16 -11.63 -1.56
CA PRO A 490 30.24 -11.63 -3.02
C PRO A 490 29.06 -12.35 -3.66
N LEU A 491 28.40 -11.72 -4.66
CA LEU A 491 27.14 -12.21 -5.25
C LEU A 491 27.30 -13.57 -5.93
N THR A 492 28.43 -13.81 -6.59
CA THR A 492 28.72 -15.11 -7.24
C THR A 492 28.84 -16.24 -6.23
N GLU A 493 29.45 -16.00 -5.07
CA GLU A 493 29.62 -17.02 -4.03
C GLU A 493 28.30 -17.35 -3.34
N ASN A 494 27.44 -16.35 -3.19
CA ASN A 494 26.11 -16.45 -2.53
C ASN A 494 24.96 -16.47 -3.56
N LEU A 495 25.22 -16.90 -4.80
CA LEU A 495 24.28 -16.82 -5.89
C LEU A 495 22.99 -17.60 -5.63
N ALA A 496 23.04 -18.70 -4.90
CA ALA A 496 21.86 -19.51 -4.61
C ALA A 496 20.86 -18.78 -3.71
N GLU A 497 21.33 -18.11 -2.66
CA GLU A 497 20.51 -17.30 -1.76
C GLU A 497 20.05 -16.03 -2.49
N TYR A 498 20.91 -15.41 -3.27
CA TYR A 498 20.57 -14.22 -4.04
C TYR A 498 19.46 -14.50 -5.07
N ASP A 499 19.58 -15.59 -5.81
CA ASP A 499 18.56 -16.07 -6.74
C ASP A 499 17.22 -16.32 -6.05
N TRP A 500 17.22 -16.95 -4.85
CA TRP A 500 15.99 -17.24 -4.13
C TRP A 500 15.27 -15.97 -3.68
N VAL A 501 15.98 -14.96 -3.15
CA VAL A 501 15.36 -13.68 -2.79
C VAL A 501 14.75 -12.98 -4.01
N LEU A 502 15.41 -13.03 -5.17
CA LEU A 502 14.83 -12.49 -6.40
C LEU A 502 13.58 -13.25 -6.84
N ALA A 503 13.57 -14.57 -6.69
CA ALA A 503 12.42 -15.43 -6.99
C ALA A 503 11.21 -15.10 -6.12
N GLU A 504 11.39 -15.00 -4.80
CA GLU A 504 10.27 -14.70 -3.88
C GLU A 504 9.75 -13.27 -4.02
N ALA A 505 10.62 -12.32 -4.35
CA ALA A 505 10.21 -10.97 -4.68
C ALA A 505 9.34 -10.95 -5.94
N ALA A 506 9.72 -11.70 -6.99
CA ALA A 506 8.90 -11.89 -8.17
C ALA A 506 7.54 -12.50 -7.81
N ALA A 507 7.53 -13.59 -7.06
CA ALA A 507 6.30 -14.32 -6.72
C ALA A 507 5.30 -13.52 -5.90
N SER A 508 5.78 -12.73 -4.94
CA SER A 508 4.92 -11.86 -4.12
C SER A 508 4.47 -10.59 -4.85
N GLY A 509 5.11 -10.24 -5.98
CA GLY A 509 4.92 -8.96 -6.67
C GLY A 509 5.48 -7.76 -5.89
N VAL A 510 6.16 -8.01 -4.78
CA VAL A 510 6.88 -7.00 -3.99
C VAL A 510 8.33 -6.97 -4.45
N TRP A 511 8.67 -6.00 -5.30
CA TRP A 511 9.98 -6.00 -5.97
C TRP A 511 11.16 -5.92 -5.01
N PRO A 512 12.33 -6.48 -5.39
CA PRO A 512 13.50 -6.45 -4.55
C PRO A 512 14.04 -5.02 -4.42
N CYS A 513 14.22 -4.57 -3.19
CA CYS A 513 14.97 -3.38 -2.86
C CYS A 513 16.44 -3.75 -2.71
N VAL A 514 17.15 -3.82 -3.82
CA VAL A 514 18.57 -4.17 -3.83
C VAL A 514 19.37 -2.97 -3.34
N ARG A 515 20.02 -3.11 -2.17
CA ARG A 515 20.80 -2.03 -1.54
C ARG A 515 22.29 -2.29 -1.65
N GLY A 516 23.00 -1.47 -2.40
CA GLY A 516 24.43 -1.60 -2.64
C GLY A 516 24.89 -0.78 -3.84
N LYS A 517 26.01 -1.13 -4.44
CA LYS A 517 26.58 -0.43 -5.59
C LYS A 517 26.41 -1.17 -6.91
N ARG A 518 26.01 -2.44 -6.88
CA ARG A 518 25.86 -3.28 -8.09
C ARG A 518 24.79 -4.36 -7.91
N LEU A 519 24.33 -4.91 -9.03
CA LEU A 519 23.34 -5.98 -9.09
C LEU A 519 23.96 -7.34 -9.44
N TYR A 520 25.17 -7.36 -9.97
CA TYR A 520 25.89 -8.58 -10.32
C TYR A 520 27.41 -8.36 -10.31
N ASP A 521 28.17 -9.43 -10.15
CA ASP A 521 29.65 -9.45 -10.08
C ASP A 521 30.29 -10.47 -11.02
N SER A 522 29.49 -11.25 -11.75
CA SER A 522 29.92 -12.22 -12.75
C SER A 522 28.87 -12.37 -13.85
N GLU A 523 29.27 -13.05 -14.95
CA GLU A 523 28.36 -13.27 -16.08
C GLU A 523 27.18 -14.19 -15.69
N LEU A 524 27.40 -15.25 -14.90
CA LEU A 524 26.31 -16.10 -14.44
C LEU A 524 25.36 -15.32 -13.52
N CYS A 525 25.88 -14.54 -12.58
CA CYS A 525 25.07 -13.68 -11.73
C CYS A 525 24.24 -12.67 -12.57
N ARG A 526 24.86 -12.04 -13.57
CA ARG A 526 24.19 -11.16 -14.52
C ARG A 526 23.03 -11.86 -15.23
N GLN A 527 23.25 -13.07 -15.75
CA GLN A 527 22.22 -13.85 -16.43
C GLN A 527 21.06 -14.21 -15.50
N VAL A 528 21.33 -14.54 -14.24
CA VAL A 528 20.30 -14.85 -13.22
C VAL A 528 19.48 -13.61 -12.89
N VAL A 529 20.10 -12.46 -12.66
CA VAL A 529 19.37 -11.20 -12.42
C VAL A 529 18.53 -10.81 -13.64
N LYS A 530 19.12 -10.92 -14.85
CA LYS A 530 18.40 -10.66 -16.11
C LYS A 530 17.20 -11.59 -16.29
N TYR A 531 17.34 -12.88 -15.98
CA TYR A 531 16.26 -13.85 -16.04
C TYR A 531 15.06 -13.42 -15.17
N TRP A 532 15.29 -13.06 -13.91
CA TRP A 532 14.22 -12.59 -13.04
C TRP A 532 13.63 -11.25 -13.48
N THR A 533 14.47 -10.36 -13.99
CA THR A 533 14.01 -9.11 -14.60
C THR A 533 13.05 -9.39 -15.76
N ASP A 534 13.38 -10.33 -16.64
CA ASP A 534 12.56 -10.68 -17.79
C ASP A 534 11.25 -11.38 -17.37
N VAL A 535 11.29 -12.28 -16.38
CA VAL A 535 10.10 -12.91 -15.77
C VAL A 535 9.17 -11.84 -15.18
N ILE A 536 9.71 -10.95 -14.37
CA ILE A 536 8.93 -9.86 -13.75
C ILE A 536 8.32 -8.97 -14.85
N ARG A 537 9.09 -8.56 -15.85
CA ARG A 537 8.59 -7.66 -16.91
C ARG A 537 7.53 -8.30 -17.77
N ARG A 538 7.65 -9.60 -18.07
CA ARG A 538 6.65 -10.37 -18.81
C ARG A 538 5.33 -10.46 -18.06
N HIS A 539 5.37 -10.83 -16.79
CA HIS A 539 4.19 -11.10 -15.97
C HIS A 539 3.81 -9.91 -15.07
N LYS A 540 4.37 -8.74 -15.29
CA LYS A 540 4.28 -7.55 -14.43
C LYS A 540 2.85 -7.21 -14.00
N LYS A 541 1.89 -7.27 -14.93
CA LYS A 541 0.50 -6.97 -14.65
C LYS A 541 -0.15 -8.07 -13.78
N LEU A 542 0.13 -9.33 -14.09
CA LEU A 542 -0.33 -10.48 -13.30
C LEU A 542 0.23 -10.41 -11.87
N LEU A 543 1.53 -10.22 -11.72
CA LEU A 543 2.25 -10.16 -10.43
C LEU A 543 1.80 -9.01 -9.52
N ASN A 544 1.14 -7.99 -10.06
CA ASN A 544 0.57 -6.86 -9.30
C ASN A 544 -0.96 -6.84 -9.29
N SER A 545 -1.59 -7.99 -9.51
CA SER A 545 -3.05 -8.14 -9.51
C SER A 545 -3.56 -8.66 -8.17
N ASN A 546 -4.43 -9.69 -8.19
CA ASN A 546 -5.02 -10.20 -6.95
C ASN A 546 -4.10 -11.26 -6.33
N THR A 547 -3.56 -10.97 -5.16
CA THR A 547 -2.80 -11.95 -4.38
C THR A 547 -3.76 -12.90 -3.69
N VAL A 548 -3.46 -14.21 -3.75
CA VAL A 548 -4.20 -15.26 -3.06
C VAL A 548 -3.25 -16.02 -2.14
N HIS A 549 -3.56 -15.97 -0.85
CA HIS A 549 -2.75 -16.55 0.21
C HIS A 549 -3.25 -17.96 0.53
N VAL A 550 -2.45 -18.98 0.26
CA VAL A 550 -2.89 -20.37 0.36
C VAL A 550 -2.22 -21.11 1.51
N TYR A 551 -0.90 -21.28 1.41
CA TYR A 551 -0.11 -21.97 2.44
C TYR A 551 0.95 -21.00 2.97
N PRO A 552 0.80 -20.51 4.22
CA PRO A 552 1.71 -19.54 4.79
C PRO A 552 3.11 -20.09 5.06
N PRO A 553 4.18 -19.31 4.91
CA PRO A 553 5.51 -19.68 5.36
C PRO A 553 5.55 -19.81 6.89
N LYS A 554 5.97 -20.97 7.40
CA LYS A 554 6.01 -21.29 8.84
C LYS A 554 7.45 -21.50 9.28
N PRO A 555 8.03 -20.63 10.11
CA PRO A 555 9.41 -20.77 10.56
C PRO A 555 9.53 -21.78 11.70
N LEU A 556 10.67 -22.46 11.77
CA LEU A 556 11.15 -23.10 12.98
C LEU A 556 11.53 -22.05 14.05
N LYS A 557 11.78 -22.50 15.30
CA LYS A 557 12.18 -21.60 16.38
C LYS A 557 13.45 -20.80 16.09
N GLU A 558 14.38 -21.38 15.32
CA GLU A 558 15.62 -20.73 14.91
C GLU A 558 15.48 -19.82 13.70
N LEU A 559 14.30 -19.72 13.09
CA LEU A 559 13.99 -18.86 11.94
C LEU A 559 14.81 -19.16 10.65
N GLN A 560 15.65 -20.18 10.62
CA GLN A 560 16.50 -20.46 9.46
C GLN A 560 15.84 -21.34 8.40
N THR A 561 14.92 -22.19 8.83
CA THR A 561 14.20 -23.13 7.96
C THR A 561 12.70 -23.10 8.26
N ALA A 562 11.89 -23.52 7.28
CA ALA A 562 10.45 -23.67 7.43
C ALA A 562 10.07 -25.05 7.98
N GLU A 563 8.84 -25.20 8.50
CA GLU A 563 8.27 -26.48 8.95
C GLU A 563 7.64 -27.28 7.81
N ASP A 564 7.06 -26.60 6.82
CA ASP A 564 6.35 -27.16 5.68
C ASP A 564 6.64 -26.33 4.41
N ILE A 565 6.13 -26.76 3.27
CA ILE A 565 6.13 -25.95 2.05
C ILE A 565 5.15 -24.80 2.20
N ASP A 566 5.49 -23.67 1.62
CA ASP A 566 4.62 -22.51 1.52
C ASP A 566 4.28 -22.17 0.07
N VAL A 567 3.15 -21.51 -0.14
CA VAL A 567 2.59 -21.23 -1.46
C VAL A 567 1.91 -19.87 -1.49
N ILE A 568 2.21 -19.08 -2.50
CA ILE A 568 1.53 -17.84 -2.82
C ILE A 568 1.14 -17.81 -4.29
N LEU A 569 -0.02 -17.21 -4.60
CA LEU A 569 -0.50 -17.02 -5.97
C LEU A 569 -0.75 -15.56 -6.26
N GLN A 570 -0.57 -15.22 -7.55
CA GLN A 570 -1.09 -13.99 -8.15
C GLN A 570 -2.05 -14.37 -9.27
N GLU A 571 -3.22 -13.76 -9.31
CA GLU A 571 -4.25 -14.10 -10.29
C GLU A 571 -4.79 -12.88 -11.01
N ASN A 572 -5.08 -13.03 -12.31
CA ASN A 572 -5.68 -11.97 -13.13
C ASN A 572 -6.59 -12.54 -14.23
N ASN A 573 -7.81 -12.02 -14.30
CA ASN A 573 -8.76 -12.41 -15.34
C ASN A 573 -8.56 -11.66 -16.68
N THR A 574 -7.84 -10.55 -16.69
CA THR A 574 -7.71 -9.65 -17.86
C THR A 574 -6.46 -9.90 -18.70
N THR A 575 -5.47 -10.62 -18.16
CA THR A 575 -4.24 -11.00 -18.86
C THR A 575 -4.40 -12.38 -19.52
N ARG A 576 -3.50 -12.73 -20.44
CA ARG A 576 -3.44 -14.05 -21.07
C ARG A 576 -2.92 -15.09 -20.07
N ASP A 577 -1.83 -14.77 -19.39
CA ASP A 577 -1.36 -15.45 -18.19
C ASP A 577 -2.34 -15.20 -17.02
N LYS A 578 -2.94 -16.25 -16.49
CA LYS A 578 -4.05 -16.18 -15.54
C LYS A 578 -3.61 -16.32 -14.09
N LEU A 579 -2.49 -17.03 -13.87
CA LEU A 579 -2.03 -17.42 -12.56
C LEU A 579 -0.49 -17.46 -12.54
N PHE A 580 0.12 -16.92 -11.50
CA PHE A 580 1.52 -17.13 -11.16
C PHE A 580 1.57 -17.77 -9.77
N LEU A 581 2.13 -18.97 -9.68
CA LEU A 581 2.21 -19.78 -8.48
C LEU A 581 3.67 -19.98 -8.09
N MET A 582 4.03 -19.68 -6.84
CA MET A 582 5.32 -20.04 -6.27
C MET A 582 5.12 -21.05 -5.14
N VAL A 583 5.96 -22.09 -5.16
CA VAL A 583 6.05 -23.12 -4.10
C VAL A 583 7.47 -23.10 -3.55
N CYS A 584 7.61 -22.96 -2.24
CA CYS A 584 8.91 -22.96 -1.54
C CYS A 584 8.98 -24.11 -0.55
N ASN A 585 10.10 -24.82 -0.56
CA ASN A 585 10.46 -25.81 0.44
C ASN A 585 11.79 -25.45 1.11
N GLN A 586 11.74 -24.73 2.20
CA GLN A 586 12.92 -24.39 3.01
C GLN A 586 13.11 -25.39 4.17
N THR A 587 12.62 -26.60 4.02
CA THR A 587 12.81 -27.71 4.98
C THR A 587 14.01 -28.58 4.57
N GLU A 588 14.50 -29.42 5.48
CA GLU A 588 15.58 -30.39 5.24
C GLU A 588 15.09 -31.68 4.57
N ARG A 589 13.81 -31.81 4.22
CA ARG A 589 13.19 -33.03 3.69
C ARG A 589 12.49 -32.82 2.37
N THR A 590 12.41 -33.87 1.57
CA THR A 590 11.53 -33.87 0.40
C THR A 590 10.06 -33.92 0.87
N ILE A 591 9.22 -33.03 0.35
CA ILE A 591 7.80 -32.97 0.66
C ILE A 591 6.99 -33.20 -0.61
N THR A 592 6.12 -34.20 -0.58
CA THR A 592 5.08 -34.39 -1.61
C THR A 592 3.74 -34.00 -1.03
N LYS A 593 3.06 -33.05 -1.68
CA LYS A 593 1.79 -32.51 -1.21
C LYS A 593 0.85 -32.27 -2.38
N GLN A 594 -0.43 -32.63 -2.21
CA GLN A 594 -1.48 -32.19 -3.10
C GLN A 594 -1.96 -30.81 -2.63
N LEU A 595 -1.85 -29.84 -3.52
CA LEU A 595 -2.27 -28.47 -3.29
C LEU A 595 -3.68 -28.27 -3.82
N LEU A 596 -4.52 -27.59 -3.03
CA LEU A 596 -5.83 -27.12 -3.42
C LEU A 596 -5.73 -25.59 -3.53
N LEU A 597 -5.74 -25.08 -4.76
CA LEU A 597 -5.41 -23.70 -5.08
C LEU A 597 -6.66 -22.95 -5.54
N PRO A 598 -7.19 -21.97 -4.81
CA PRO A 598 -8.28 -21.14 -5.32
C PRO A 598 -7.90 -20.53 -6.67
N ALA A 599 -8.82 -20.55 -7.65
CA ALA A 599 -8.58 -20.03 -9.01
C ALA A 599 -9.65 -19.01 -9.43
N PHE A 600 -10.31 -18.40 -8.46
CA PHE A 600 -11.45 -17.52 -8.71
C PHE A 600 -11.08 -16.26 -9.53
N TYR A 601 -9.99 -15.59 -9.17
CA TYR A 601 -9.57 -14.36 -9.86
C TYR A 601 -8.92 -14.61 -11.23
N THR A 602 -8.73 -15.86 -11.65
CA THR A 602 -8.34 -16.19 -13.02
C THR A 602 -9.45 -15.89 -14.02
N GLY A 603 -10.71 -15.84 -13.54
CA GLY A 603 -11.91 -15.68 -14.37
C GLY A 603 -12.28 -16.91 -15.18
N LEU A 604 -11.62 -18.06 -14.96
CA LEU A 604 -11.90 -19.32 -15.64
C LEU A 604 -12.98 -20.12 -14.93
N THR A 605 -13.26 -19.85 -13.66
CA THR A 605 -14.29 -20.57 -12.90
C THR A 605 -15.69 -20.15 -13.35
N THR A 606 -16.67 -21.04 -13.14
CA THR A 606 -18.09 -20.74 -13.38
C THR A 606 -18.77 -19.99 -12.23
N LEU A 607 -18.02 -19.71 -11.17
CA LEU A 607 -18.53 -19.05 -9.98
C LEU A 607 -18.80 -17.57 -10.25
N GLU A 608 -19.95 -17.10 -9.81
CA GLU A 608 -20.29 -15.66 -9.90
C GLU A 608 -19.68 -14.82 -8.77
N ARG A 609 -19.37 -15.47 -7.64
CA ARG A 609 -18.71 -14.88 -6.47
C ARG A 609 -17.64 -15.84 -5.92
N PRO A 610 -16.61 -15.33 -5.26
CA PRO A 610 -15.63 -16.21 -4.64
C PRO A 610 -16.31 -17.12 -3.62
N HIS A 611 -15.87 -18.36 -3.58
CA HIS A 611 -16.38 -19.29 -2.60
C HIS A 611 -15.99 -18.80 -1.21
N THR A 612 -16.95 -18.65 -0.32
CA THR A 612 -16.61 -18.42 1.10
C THR A 612 -15.88 -19.67 1.58
N ALA A 613 -14.67 -19.49 2.10
CA ALA A 613 -13.95 -20.59 2.73
C ALA A 613 -14.87 -21.36 3.68
N PRO A 614 -14.78 -22.70 3.72
CA PRO A 614 -15.63 -23.49 4.59
C PRO A 614 -15.46 -22.96 6.03
N LYS A 615 -16.59 -22.62 6.65
CA LYS A 615 -16.81 -22.14 8.02
C LYS A 615 -15.55 -21.93 8.85
N SER A 616 -14.90 -20.80 8.68
CA SER A 616 -14.08 -20.22 9.75
C SER A 616 -15.01 -19.55 10.73
N GLY A 617 -14.70 -19.62 12.00
CA GLY A 617 -15.24 -18.69 12.99
C GLY A 617 -15.06 -17.25 12.47
N SER A 618 -15.95 -16.35 12.84
CA SER A 618 -15.88 -14.97 12.39
C SER A 618 -14.47 -14.42 12.67
N PHE A 619 -13.94 -13.62 11.76
CA PHE A 619 -12.66 -12.90 12.00
C PHE A 619 -12.75 -11.96 13.22
N ASP A 620 -13.94 -11.74 13.74
CA ASP A 620 -14.22 -11.03 14.98
C ASP A 620 -13.71 -11.79 16.21
N ASP A 621 -13.54 -13.12 16.12
CA ASP A 621 -12.91 -13.95 17.16
C ASP A 621 -11.39 -14.04 17.01
N VAL A 622 -10.82 -13.55 15.90
CA VAL A 622 -9.38 -13.40 15.73
C VAL A 622 -8.97 -12.09 16.41
N THR A 623 -8.89 -12.11 17.72
CA THR A 623 -7.97 -11.27 18.46
C THR A 623 -6.59 -11.58 17.87
N ILE A 624 -6.12 -10.75 16.93
CA ILE A 624 -4.70 -10.74 16.62
C ILE A 624 -4.04 -10.47 17.96
N PRO A 625 -3.36 -11.46 18.57
CA PRO A 625 -2.82 -11.29 19.90
C PRO A 625 -2.03 -9.99 19.90
N GLY A 626 -2.27 -9.17 20.88
CA GLY A 626 -1.52 -7.94 21.05
C GLY A 626 -0.05 -8.28 21.00
N PHE A 627 0.73 -7.37 20.44
CA PHE A 627 2.18 -7.29 20.48
C PHE A 627 2.86 -8.22 21.46
N GLY A 628 3.86 -8.95 20.99
CA GLY A 628 4.78 -9.68 21.81
C GLY A 628 4.99 -11.15 21.48
N SER A 629 4.34 -11.72 20.47
CA SER A 629 4.63 -13.07 20.04
C SER A 629 5.20 -13.09 18.61
N TRP A 630 6.44 -13.37 18.49
CA TRP A 630 7.09 -13.83 17.27
C TRP A 630 7.27 -15.36 17.38
N PRO A 631 7.10 -16.14 16.33
CA PRO A 631 6.66 -15.76 14.98
C PRO A 631 5.22 -15.24 14.97
N PRO A 632 4.83 -14.49 13.89
CA PRO A 632 3.46 -14.02 13.77
C PRO A 632 2.52 -15.20 13.96
N VAL A 633 1.60 -15.08 14.92
CA VAL A 633 0.60 -16.13 15.14
C VAL A 633 -0.39 -15.99 14.00
N TYR A 634 -0.26 -16.87 13.03
CA TYR A 634 -1.33 -17.09 12.05
C TYR A 634 -2.58 -17.51 12.83
N PRO A 635 -3.77 -17.07 12.42
CA PRO A 635 -4.98 -17.60 13.00
C PRO A 635 -4.90 -19.13 12.96
N GLU A 636 -4.98 -19.79 14.12
CA GLU A 636 -4.94 -21.27 14.22
C GLU A 636 -5.93 -21.94 13.25
N ASN A 637 -6.95 -21.21 12.85
CA ASN A 637 -8.00 -21.66 11.96
C ASN A 637 -7.63 -21.62 10.45
N MET A 638 -6.57 -20.87 10.05
CA MET A 638 -6.17 -20.87 8.62
C MET A 638 -5.60 -22.22 8.17
N GLU A 639 -4.95 -22.95 9.06
CA GLU A 639 -4.46 -24.31 8.77
C GLU A 639 -5.61 -25.30 8.57
N ASN A 640 -6.60 -25.25 9.44
CA ASN A 640 -7.76 -26.15 9.41
C ASN A 640 -8.67 -25.91 8.19
N LEU A 641 -8.64 -24.69 7.62
CA LEU A 641 -9.44 -24.34 6.45
C LEU A 641 -8.99 -25.04 5.17
N LEU A 642 -7.72 -25.39 5.05
CA LEU A 642 -7.14 -26.01 3.86
C LEU A 642 -6.88 -27.51 4.03
N GLU A 643 -6.64 -27.99 5.27
CA GLU A 643 -6.42 -29.42 5.53
C GLU A 643 -7.71 -30.25 5.45
N GLU A 644 -8.88 -29.66 5.70
CA GLU A 644 -10.20 -30.30 5.59
C GLU A 644 -10.87 -30.10 4.23
N ALA A 645 -10.29 -29.30 3.33
CA ALA A 645 -10.85 -29.05 2.01
C ALA A 645 -10.67 -30.29 1.13
N VAL A 646 -11.75 -31.04 0.94
CA VAL A 646 -11.80 -32.15 -0.01
C VAL A 646 -12.10 -31.59 -1.39
N PRO A 647 -11.38 -32.04 -2.45
CA PRO A 647 -11.68 -31.65 -3.82
C PRO A 647 -13.16 -31.96 -4.15
N ALA A 648 -13.83 -30.99 -4.78
CA ALA A 648 -15.18 -31.19 -5.29
C ALA A 648 -15.15 -31.92 -6.64
N GLU A 649 -16.31 -32.09 -7.25
CA GLU A 649 -16.41 -32.73 -8.57
C GLU A 649 -15.72 -31.88 -9.62
N ASP A 650 -15.22 -32.51 -10.68
CA ASP A 650 -14.65 -31.84 -11.86
C ASP A 650 -15.69 -30.92 -12.49
N SER A 651 -15.34 -29.65 -12.70
CA SER A 651 -16.21 -28.67 -13.34
C SER A 651 -16.20 -28.75 -14.89
N GLY A 652 -15.28 -29.54 -15.45
CA GLY A 652 -15.00 -29.59 -16.88
C GLY A 652 -14.13 -28.40 -17.36
N VAL A 653 -13.67 -27.55 -16.45
CA VAL A 653 -12.75 -26.44 -16.77
C VAL A 653 -11.32 -26.87 -16.46
N HIS A 654 -10.42 -26.66 -17.42
CA HIS A 654 -9.02 -27.02 -17.31
C HIS A 654 -8.11 -25.80 -17.42
N MET A 655 -6.96 -25.86 -16.77
CA MET A 655 -5.88 -24.88 -16.87
C MET A 655 -4.57 -25.58 -17.26
N ALA A 656 -3.81 -24.96 -18.14
CA ALA A 656 -2.45 -25.39 -18.46
C ALA A 656 -1.46 -24.66 -17.56
N LEU A 657 -0.70 -25.40 -16.76
CA LEU A 657 0.38 -24.90 -15.90
C LEU A 657 1.72 -25.21 -16.55
N PHE A 658 2.60 -24.21 -16.59
CA PHE A 658 3.95 -24.35 -17.15
C PHE A 658 4.99 -24.04 -16.09
N GLU A 659 5.71 -25.07 -15.65
CA GLU A 659 6.80 -24.89 -14.71
C GLU A 659 7.91 -24.04 -15.37
N HIS A 660 8.31 -22.98 -14.69
CA HIS A 660 9.25 -21.96 -15.18
C HIS A 660 8.83 -21.28 -16.51
N ASP A 661 7.52 -21.28 -16.81
CA ASP A 661 6.95 -20.76 -18.06
C ASP A 661 7.53 -21.44 -19.32
N LEU A 662 7.94 -22.72 -19.21
CA LEU A 662 8.53 -23.50 -20.28
C LEU A 662 7.49 -24.41 -20.95
N PRO A 663 7.31 -24.33 -22.30
CA PRO A 663 6.30 -25.13 -23.02
C PRO A 663 6.44 -26.65 -22.84
N GLU A 664 7.67 -27.17 -22.73
CA GLU A 664 7.96 -28.58 -22.53
C GLU A 664 7.67 -29.07 -21.11
N LYS A 665 7.42 -28.19 -20.15
CA LYS A 665 7.10 -28.49 -18.77
C LYS A 665 5.62 -28.28 -18.45
N ARG A 666 4.75 -28.57 -19.39
CA ARG A 666 3.29 -28.44 -19.28
C ARG A 666 2.71 -29.51 -18.37
N THR A 667 1.84 -29.06 -17.46
CA THR A 667 0.95 -29.91 -16.65
C THR A 667 -0.49 -29.44 -16.83
N GLU A 668 -1.42 -30.33 -17.12
CA GLU A 668 -2.85 -30.01 -17.10
C GLU A 668 -3.38 -30.17 -15.67
N ALA A 669 -4.13 -29.17 -15.24
CA ALA A 669 -4.80 -29.16 -13.94
C ALA A 669 -6.29 -28.91 -14.13
N VAL A 670 -7.09 -29.56 -13.32
CA VAL A 670 -8.56 -29.47 -13.35
C VAL A 670 -9.01 -28.46 -12.32
N ILE A 671 -9.96 -27.62 -12.68
CA ILE A 671 -10.65 -26.75 -11.71
C ILE A 671 -11.92 -27.46 -11.25
N ASP A 672 -12.07 -27.66 -9.95
CA ASP A 672 -13.25 -28.29 -9.37
C ASP A 672 -14.50 -27.37 -9.38
N THR A 673 -15.66 -27.90 -9.04
CA THR A 673 -16.92 -27.13 -9.01
C THR A 673 -16.93 -26.04 -7.91
N ASN A 674 -16.00 -26.08 -6.96
CA ASN A 674 -15.78 -25.05 -5.96
C ASN A 674 -14.81 -23.96 -6.45
N GLY A 675 -14.27 -24.08 -7.66
CA GLY A 675 -13.34 -23.12 -8.24
C GLY A 675 -11.90 -23.28 -7.77
N ASN A 676 -11.51 -24.46 -7.31
CA ASN A 676 -10.16 -24.76 -6.86
C ASN A 676 -9.41 -25.60 -7.90
N LEU A 677 -8.15 -25.26 -8.12
CA LEU A 677 -7.20 -25.98 -8.95
C LEU A 677 -6.46 -27.03 -8.11
N LEU A 678 -6.39 -28.27 -8.59
CA LEU A 678 -5.66 -29.35 -7.96
C LEU A 678 -4.29 -29.52 -8.59
N LEU A 679 -3.22 -29.44 -7.77
CA LEU A 679 -1.85 -29.66 -8.21
C LEU A 679 -1.10 -30.52 -7.19
N THR A 680 -0.48 -31.63 -7.62
CA THR A 680 0.45 -32.38 -6.79
C THR A 680 1.87 -31.94 -7.09
N VAL A 681 2.58 -31.53 -6.04
CA VAL A 681 4.01 -31.13 -6.14
C VAL A 681 4.88 -32.06 -5.30
N THR A 682 6.10 -32.29 -5.78
CA THR A 682 7.16 -32.97 -5.01
C THR A 682 8.37 -32.02 -4.97
N MET A 683 8.59 -31.43 -3.80
CA MET A 683 9.60 -30.41 -3.58
C MET A 683 10.82 -31.02 -2.90
N PRO A 684 12.02 -30.97 -3.53
CA PRO A 684 13.28 -31.30 -2.87
C PRO A 684 13.54 -30.41 -1.65
N PRO A 685 14.42 -30.82 -0.71
CA PRO A 685 14.86 -29.95 0.36
C PRO A 685 15.46 -28.64 -0.15
N MET A 686 15.28 -27.56 0.58
CA MET A 686 15.90 -26.25 0.31
C MET A 686 15.78 -25.81 -1.15
N SER A 687 14.55 -25.87 -1.69
CA SER A 687 14.26 -25.56 -3.09
C SER A 687 13.00 -24.75 -3.26
N TYR A 688 12.87 -24.10 -4.41
CA TYR A 688 11.64 -23.47 -4.86
C TYR A 688 11.35 -23.81 -6.32
N THR A 689 10.09 -23.67 -6.72
CA THR A 689 9.66 -23.71 -8.13
C THR A 689 8.51 -22.76 -8.34
N TYR A 690 8.28 -22.37 -9.60
CA TYR A 690 7.12 -21.58 -9.94
C TYR A 690 6.42 -22.13 -11.19
N TYR A 691 5.13 -21.82 -11.30
CA TYR A 691 4.29 -22.17 -12.46
C TYR A 691 3.57 -20.92 -12.95
N VAL A 692 3.43 -20.82 -14.27
CA VAL A 692 2.53 -19.83 -14.89
C VAL A 692 1.34 -20.58 -15.49
N GLY A 693 0.15 -20.14 -15.15
CA GLY A 693 -1.11 -20.77 -15.57
C GLY A 693 -1.79 -19.98 -16.70
N TYR A 694 -2.28 -20.71 -17.69
CA TYR A 694 -3.02 -20.19 -18.85
C TYR A 694 -4.34 -20.95 -19.02
N ALA A 695 -5.27 -20.44 -19.84
CA ALA A 695 -6.39 -21.26 -20.29
C ALA A 695 -5.85 -22.52 -21.01
N ALA A 696 -6.64 -23.60 -21.00
CA ALA A 696 -6.16 -24.93 -21.45
C ALA A 696 -5.61 -24.94 -22.88
N GLU A 697 -6.16 -24.10 -23.76
CA GLU A 697 -5.74 -23.96 -25.17
C GLU A 697 -4.56 -23.03 -25.39
N ASP A 698 -4.18 -22.24 -24.40
CA ASP A 698 -3.10 -21.29 -24.50
C ASP A 698 -1.74 -21.86 -24.12
N MET A 699 -0.68 -21.26 -24.63
CA MET A 699 0.71 -21.61 -24.35
C MET A 699 1.55 -20.36 -24.11
N PRO A 700 2.66 -20.47 -23.36
CA PRO A 700 3.63 -19.38 -23.26
C PRO A 700 4.09 -18.88 -24.64
N GLU A 701 4.25 -17.57 -24.78
CA GLU A 701 4.90 -16.97 -25.94
C GLU A 701 6.40 -16.81 -25.62
N ASP A 702 7.26 -17.17 -26.58
CA ASP A 702 8.72 -16.95 -26.54
C ASP A 702 9.33 -17.22 -25.14
N PRO A 703 9.52 -18.48 -24.74
CA PRO A 703 9.94 -18.83 -23.38
C PRO A 703 11.23 -18.10 -23.00
N ILE A 704 11.30 -17.62 -21.74
CA ILE A 704 12.53 -17.01 -21.20
C ILE A 704 13.51 -18.14 -20.94
N PRO A 705 14.68 -18.16 -21.58
CA PRO A 705 15.64 -19.23 -21.39
C PRO A 705 16.20 -19.21 -19.96
N VAL A 706 16.13 -20.34 -19.30
CA VAL A 706 16.74 -20.51 -17.97
C VAL A 706 18.25 -20.55 -18.14
N PRO A 707 19.01 -19.69 -17.46
CA PRO A 707 20.48 -19.68 -17.55
C PRO A 707 21.07 -21.03 -17.14
N GLU A 708 22.07 -21.50 -17.89
CA GLU A 708 22.81 -22.70 -17.53
C GLU A 708 23.54 -22.48 -16.18
N GLY A 709 23.35 -23.37 -15.23
CA GLY A 709 23.91 -23.25 -13.89
C GLY A 709 23.12 -22.36 -12.91
N LYS A 710 21.94 -21.85 -13.32
CA LYS A 710 21.04 -21.14 -12.40
C LYS A 710 20.60 -22.07 -11.27
N PRO A 711 20.76 -21.67 -10.00
CA PRO A 711 20.24 -22.44 -8.88
C PRO A 711 18.71 -22.35 -8.80
N PHE A 712 18.06 -23.37 -8.22
CA PHE A 712 16.65 -23.35 -7.82
C PHE A 712 16.52 -23.79 -6.35
N GLY A 713 17.44 -23.35 -5.53
CA GLY A 713 17.51 -23.65 -4.10
C GLY A 713 18.93 -23.53 -3.57
N CYS A 714 19.05 -23.66 -2.26
CA CYS A 714 20.30 -23.51 -1.52
C CYS A 714 20.76 -24.82 -0.93
N ARG A 715 22.03 -24.87 -0.51
CA ARG A 715 22.51 -25.92 0.39
C ARG A 715 22.37 -25.46 1.82
N LEU A 716 21.84 -26.31 2.69
CA LEU A 716 21.81 -26.01 4.11
C LEU A 716 23.24 -25.99 4.66
N ILE A 717 23.72 -24.85 5.10
CA ILE A 717 25.02 -24.71 5.77
C ILE A 717 24.73 -24.67 7.28
N ARG A 718 25.06 -25.75 7.99
CA ARG A 718 24.79 -25.90 9.44
C ARG A 718 25.73 -25.13 10.37
N GLU A 719 26.72 -24.43 9.85
CA GLU A 719 27.81 -23.86 10.65
C GLU A 719 27.65 -22.38 11.04
N GLU A 720 26.61 -21.69 10.62
CA GLU A 720 26.39 -20.27 10.94
C GLU A 720 25.26 -20.07 11.97
N THR A 721 25.47 -20.54 13.19
CA THR A 721 24.61 -20.12 14.31
C THR A 721 25.11 -18.80 14.86
N LEU A 722 24.26 -17.76 14.83
CA LEU A 722 24.51 -16.53 15.57
C LEU A 722 24.56 -16.82 17.07
N PRO A 723 25.36 -16.09 17.86
CA PRO A 723 25.34 -16.20 19.30
C PRO A 723 23.92 -16.00 19.83
N GLU A 724 23.50 -16.85 20.77
CA GLU A 724 22.12 -16.85 21.34
C GLU A 724 21.68 -15.49 21.89
N THR A 725 22.64 -14.64 22.28
CA THR A 725 22.42 -13.25 22.73
C THR A 725 22.02 -12.31 21.58
N GLU A 726 22.51 -12.49 20.38
CA GLU A 726 22.16 -11.66 19.22
C GLU A 726 20.79 -12.04 18.68
N ILE A 727 20.44 -13.33 18.70
CA ILE A 727 19.10 -13.81 18.33
C ILE A 727 18.04 -13.26 19.31
N LYS A 728 18.31 -13.21 20.61
CA LYS A 728 17.36 -12.68 21.60
C LYS A 728 17.10 -11.19 21.44
N ASN A 729 18.12 -10.40 21.12
CA ASN A 729 17.96 -8.97 20.86
C ASN A 729 17.23 -8.73 19.53
N ALA A 730 17.54 -9.51 18.50
CA ALA A 730 16.84 -9.50 17.24
C ALA A 730 15.35 -9.83 17.39
N VAL A 731 15.00 -10.84 18.18
CA VAL A 731 13.61 -11.26 18.43
C VAL A 731 12.82 -10.23 19.24
N SER A 732 13.45 -9.46 20.13
CA SER A 732 12.74 -8.43 20.93
C SER A 732 12.30 -7.24 20.06
N ASP A 733 13.01 -6.95 18.97
CA ASP A 733 12.72 -5.82 18.08
C ASP A 733 11.80 -6.21 16.91
N ILE A 734 11.72 -7.51 16.57
CA ILE A 734 10.82 -8.06 15.53
C ILE A 734 9.32 -7.90 15.89
N CYS A 735 8.99 -7.60 17.13
CA CYS A 735 7.60 -7.46 17.60
C CYS A 735 6.83 -6.27 17.01
N GLN A 736 7.37 -5.56 16.04
CA GLN A 736 6.73 -4.42 15.37
C GLN A 736 6.22 -4.78 13.96
N ILE A 737 5.45 -5.86 13.83
CA ILE A 737 4.72 -6.08 12.57
C ILE A 737 3.68 -4.97 12.44
N PRO A 738 3.76 -4.11 11.41
CA PRO A 738 2.80 -3.04 11.23
C PRO A 738 1.39 -3.64 11.10
N ARG A 739 0.44 -3.19 11.91
CA ARG A 739 -0.96 -3.50 11.69
C ARG A 739 -1.45 -2.66 10.52
N PHE A 740 -1.61 -3.29 9.39
CA PHE A 740 -1.88 -2.66 8.11
C PHE A 740 -3.34 -2.27 7.86
N CYS A 741 -4.18 -2.12 8.86
CA CYS A 741 -5.56 -1.68 8.68
C CYS A 741 -5.68 -0.15 8.77
N VAL A 742 -5.88 0.52 7.64
CA VAL A 742 -6.17 1.96 7.56
C VAL A 742 -7.69 2.21 7.60
N GLY A 743 -8.49 1.23 7.20
CA GLY A 743 -9.93 1.30 7.20
C GLY A 743 -10.58 0.41 8.28
N VAL A 744 -11.86 0.65 8.54
CA VAL A 744 -12.66 -0.10 9.50
C VAL A 744 -13.75 -0.84 8.74
N TYR A 745 -13.87 -2.16 8.99
CA TYR A 745 -15.03 -2.93 8.59
C TYR A 745 -16.12 -2.82 9.63
N VAL A 746 -17.32 -2.62 9.14
CA VAL A 746 -18.54 -2.66 9.97
C VAL A 746 -19.35 -3.85 9.51
N THR A 747 -19.48 -4.82 10.40
CA THR A 747 -20.28 -6.02 10.22
C THR A 747 -21.58 -5.94 10.99
#